data_9e1aed7f7f4f669de96aea7cc66d7c72
#
_entry.id   9e1aed7f7f4f669de96aea7cc66d7c72
#
_cell.length_a   1.000
_cell.length_b   1.000
_cell.length_c   1.000
_cell.angle_alpha   90.00
_cell.angle_beta   90.00
_cell.angle_gamma   90.00
#
_symmetry.space_group_name_H-M   'P 1'
#
loop_
_entity.id
_entity.type
_entity.pdbx_description
1 polymer ?
#
loop_
_entity_poly.entity_id
_entity_poly.type
_entity_poly.pdbx_seq_one_letter_code
_entity_poly.pdbx_strand_id
1 'polypeptide(L)'
;MRPARPRLTVCLSLAALLLSSPVASPQQKEELPHPGTLPELQKAMKDVLDKHHLPGAGVALVSNGELLWCGGLGKADIASGRDVTCDTEFRVGSISKSFVALALLKLQEEGKINLEARLQDVAPEVPVENRWQSSNPVRIVNLLEHTAGFDDMEAAEVYNFKDRYDFPLLEVFKLFQEPQDVRWPPGTRMSYSNPDFGIAGYLIEKITGTPFDQYIRDSILRPLGMTKADFPFTDANKALLATPYDGDPPHALPGYPYIYLRPAGDLKASPGELAKLVQFFLRRGKAGDAQIVKPESIIRMESVETTLAAKHGLRLGYGLANYTEVTGGLVTHGHDGGIDGFISSYRYMPEQNWGYVVLLNSTQSGQALNDLNKLAIDFLSRDFPKPQQPAVSIPVAELENLAGYYAPRAPRSQLLSFIDDLSGGLRVRVINGKLTRSGLFGKPENLVPVGKNLFRGEKEPEATTIFFPDSAGNMGLSSQGMEGFSYGERANIAWTYSRIALLLLCLLLMASSLLFAVVWILRKLFGGMKGVQHLAVRAIPLVATLSFIGLVFCFTRLGGADTGKLTVWTFAIFTQTILFPLLSLYGLLLAVRVPKNEIHTGARIHSLLVALACCVVTVFIGSWHLIGLRLWAP
;
A
#
# COMPACT_ATOMS: atom_id res chain seq x y z
N MET A 1 -3.98 35.89 -18.79
CA MET A 1 -4.49 34.80 -17.93
C MET A 1 -3.54 34.67 -16.72
N ARG A 2 -4.04 34.94 -15.51
CA ARG A 2 -3.23 34.87 -14.29
C ARG A 2 -3.24 33.43 -13.78
N PRO A 3 -2.09 32.85 -13.36
CA PRO A 3 -2.06 31.50 -12.81
C PRO A 3 -2.78 31.48 -11.46
N ALA A 4 -3.65 30.48 -11.28
CA ALA A 4 -4.34 30.23 -10.03
C ALA A 4 -3.34 29.94 -8.91
N ARG A 5 -3.51 30.58 -7.77
CA ARG A 5 -2.68 30.37 -6.56
C ARG A 5 -3.01 28.99 -5.97
N PRO A 6 -2.02 28.11 -5.78
CA PRO A 6 -2.24 26.88 -5.03
C PRO A 6 -2.50 27.22 -3.57
N ARG A 7 -3.53 26.61 -3.01
CA ARG A 7 -3.94 26.78 -1.62
C ARG A 7 -2.90 26.21 -0.67
N LEU A 8 -2.58 26.97 0.36
CA LEU A 8 -1.65 26.75 1.46
C LEU A 8 -2.02 25.55 2.39
N THR A 9 -2.60 24.49 1.86
CA THR A 9 -3.25 23.44 2.67
C THR A 9 -2.33 22.25 3.00
N VAL A 10 -1.16 22.14 2.39
CA VAL A 10 -0.30 20.94 2.49
C VAL A 10 0.95 21.13 3.37
N CYS A 11 1.38 22.36 3.66
CA CYS A 11 2.52 22.59 4.57
C CYS A 11 2.26 22.25 6.04
N LEU A 12 1.02 21.92 6.40
CA LEU A 12 0.63 21.39 7.71
C LEU A 12 0.64 19.85 7.74
N SER A 13 0.89 19.17 6.62
CA SER A 13 0.59 17.75 6.48
C SER A 13 1.55 16.80 7.18
N LEU A 14 2.82 17.12 7.43
CA LEU A 14 3.67 16.24 8.27
C LEU A 14 3.56 16.57 9.75
N ALA A 15 3.43 17.82 10.15
CA ALA A 15 2.98 18.15 11.49
C ALA A 15 1.48 17.80 11.67
N ALA A 16 0.68 17.87 10.61
CA ALA A 16 -0.70 17.44 10.56
C ALA A 16 -0.86 15.94 10.32
N LEU A 17 0.06 15.21 9.71
CA LEU A 17 0.11 13.73 9.72
C LEU A 17 0.49 13.19 11.12
N LEU A 18 1.25 13.92 11.90
CA LEU A 18 1.51 13.59 13.30
C LEU A 18 0.44 14.15 14.26
N LEU A 19 -0.38 15.14 13.83
CA LEU A 19 -1.39 15.81 14.65
C LEU A 19 -2.82 15.71 14.10
N SER A 20 -2.98 15.31 12.84
CA SER A 20 -4.29 15.07 12.23
C SER A 20 -4.40 13.60 11.76
N SER A 21 -4.62 12.72 12.71
CA SER A 21 -5.99 12.16 12.67
C SER A 21 -6.90 13.38 12.65
N PRO A 22 -7.62 13.69 11.59
CA PRO A 22 -8.62 14.71 11.70
C PRO A 22 -9.47 14.29 12.91
N VAL A 23 -9.56 15.15 13.91
CA VAL A 23 -10.82 15.32 14.60
C VAL A 23 -11.74 15.81 13.47
N ALA A 24 -12.08 14.87 12.58
CA ALA A 24 -13.20 15.02 11.71
C ALA A 24 -14.34 15.31 12.68
N SER A 25 -14.82 16.53 12.70
CA SER A 25 -16.24 16.74 13.00
C SER A 25 -16.92 15.53 12.38
N PRO A 26 -17.88 14.89 13.07
CA PRO A 26 -18.63 13.83 12.45
C PRO A 26 -19.36 14.48 11.26
N GLN A 27 -18.69 14.60 10.12
CA GLN A 27 -19.40 14.56 8.85
C GLN A 27 -20.10 13.22 8.94
N GLN A 28 -21.44 13.28 9.08
CA GLN A 28 -22.28 12.12 8.86
C GLN A 28 -21.72 11.48 7.61
N LYS A 29 -21.13 10.26 7.74
CA LYS A 29 -20.76 9.47 6.58
C LYS A 29 -22.05 9.36 5.79
N GLU A 30 -22.11 10.08 4.69
CA GLU A 30 -23.27 10.05 3.81
C GLU A 30 -23.48 8.60 3.42
N GLU A 31 -24.58 8.02 3.85
CA GLU A 31 -24.86 6.61 3.65
C GLU A 31 -25.11 6.42 2.15
N LEU A 32 -24.36 5.51 1.52
CA LEU A 32 -24.55 5.23 0.11
C LEU A 32 -25.97 4.67 -0.10
N PRO A 33 -26.64 5.00 -1.23
CA PRO A 33 -27.95 4.45 -1.52
C PRO A 33 -27.90 2.91 -1.66
N HIS A 34 -29.02 2.24 -1.41
CA HIS A 34 -29.17 0.81 -1.62
C HIS A 34 -30.00 0.55 -2.89
N PRO A 35 -29.35 0.46 -4.07
CA PRO A 35 -30.06 0.32 -5.35
C PRO A 35 -30.78 -1.05 -5.42
N GLY A 36 -32.06 -1.01 -5.75
CA GLY A 36 -32.89 -2.21 -5.96
C GLY A 36 -32.87 -2.71 -7.40
N THR A 37 -32.55 -1.83 -8.36
CA THR A 37 -32.53 -2.12 -9.79
C THR A 37 -31.20 -1.73 -10.43
N LEU A 38 -30.90 -2.34 -11.60
CA LEU A 38 -29.67 -2.02 -12.33
C LEU A 38 -29.58 -0.54 -12.75
N PRO A 39 -30.65 0.12 -13.25
CA PRO A 39 -30.60 1.56 -13.54
C PRO A 39 -30.32 2.42 -12.31
N GLU A 40 -30.86 2.07 -11.14
CA GLU A 40 -30.56 2.78 -9.89
C GLU A 40 -29.09 2.59 -9.48
N LEU A 41 -28.54 1.38 -9.65
CA LEU A 41 -27.11 1.13 -9.39
C LEU A 41 -26.23 1.95 -10.33
N GLN A 42 -26.52 1.96 -11.63
CA GLN A 42 -25.77 2.76 -12.61
C GLN A 42 -25.79 4.24 -12.27
N LYS A 43 -26.96 4.76 -11.86
CA LYS A 43 -27.09 6.14 -11.41
C LYS A 43 -26.26 6.40 -10.16
N ALA A 44 -26.36 5.55 -9.15
CA ALA A 44 -25.61 5.69 -7.89
C ALA A 44 -24.09 5.66 -8.13
N MET A 45 -23.61 4.76 -9.00
CA MET A 45 -22.19 4.70 -9.38
C MET A 45 -21.77 5.97 -10.16
N LYS A 46 -22.62 6.50 -11.03
CA LYS A 46 -22.35 7.77 -11.73
C LYS A 46 -22.28 8.94 -10.74
N ASP A 47 -23.18 9.01 -9.77
CA ASP A 47 -23.18 10.04 -8.72
C ASP A 47 -21.87 9.98 -7.90
N VAL A 48 -21.30 8.79 -7.65
CA VAL A 48 -19.96 8.63 -7.01
C VAL A 48 -18.86 9.21 -7.89
N LEU A 49 -18.85 8.93 -9.20
CA LEU A 49 -17.86 9.51 -10.12
C LEU A 49 -17.94 11.04 -10.14
N ASP A 50 -19.14 11.60 -10.22
CA ASP A 50 -19.37 13.05 -10.26
C ASP A 50 -18.94 13.72 -8.95
N LYS A 51 -19.26 13.11 -7.81
CA LYS A 51 -18.86 13.57 -6.47
C LYS A 51 -17.34 13.64 -6.29
N HIS A 52 -16.63 12.69 -6.84
CA HIS A 52 -15.17 12.59 -6.75
C HIS A 52 -14.44 13.16 -7.98
N HIS A 53 -15.15 13.82 -8.90
CA HIS A 53 -14.62 14.39 -10.14
C HIS A 53 -13.80 13.41 -10.98
N LEU A 54 -14.21 12.12 -11.01
CA LEU A 54 -13.49 11.07 -11.74
C LEU A 54 -13.91 11.05 -13.21
N PRO A 55 -12.95 10.89 -14.16
CA PRO A 55 -13.25 10.88 -15.58
C PRO A 55 -14.17 9.74 -16.00
N GLY A 56 -13.86 8.51 -15.61
CA GLY A 56 -14.63 7.36 -16.01
C GLY A 56 -14.35 6.08 -15.23
N ALA A 57 -15.31 5.16 -15.34
CA ALA A 57 -15.22 3.82 -14.78
C ALA A 57 -15.73 2.77 -15.78
N GLY A 58 -15.01 1.65 -15.88
CA GLY A 58 -15.46 0.43 -16.50
C GLY A 58 -15.98 -0.54 -15.43
N VAL A 59 -17.16 -1.09 -15.62
CA VAL A 59 -17.81 -1.96 -14.63
C VAL A 59 -18.35 -3.22 -15.30
N ALA A 60 -18.17 -4.37 -14.66
CA ALA A 60 -18.88 -5.59 -15.01
C ALA A 60 -19.45 -6.25 -13.76
N LEU A 61 -20.65 -6.79 -13.86
CA LEU A 61 -21.36 -7.52 -12.81
C LEU A 61 -21.66 -8.93 -13.31
N VAL A 62 -21.34 -9.91 -12.49
CA VAL A 62 -21.64 -11.32 -12.71
C VAL A 62 -22.62 -11.78 -11.64
N SER A 63 -23.70 -12.41 -12.02
CA SER A 63 -24.71 -12.99 -11.10
C SER A 63 -25.13 -14.36 -11.60
N ASN A 64 -25.26 -15.33 -10.70
CA ASN A 64 -25.51 -16.73 -11.03
C ASN A 64 -24.47 -17.32 -12.03
N GLY A 65 -23.23 -16.83 -11.97
CA GLY A 65 -22.14 -17.26 -12.86
C GLY A 65 -22.21 -16.69 -14.28
N GLU A 66 -23.22 -15.86 -14.59
CA GLU A 66 -23.41 -15.24 -15.89
C GLU A 66 -23.21 -13.72 -15.86
N LEU A 67 -22.80 -13.14 -16.97
CA LEU A 67 -22.64 -11.69 -17.10
C LEU A 67 -24.00 -10.99 -17.01
N LEU A 68 -24.27 -10.33 -15.89
CA LEU A 68 -25.48 -9.56 -15.68
C LEU A 68 -25.45 -8.21 -16.41
N TRP A 69 -24.31 -7.52 -16.33
CA TRP A 69 -24.11 -6.24 -16.97
C TRP A 69 -22.62 -5.99 -17.18
N CYS A 70 -22.30 -5.36 -18.30
CA CYS A 70 -20.98 -4.82 -18.56
C CYS A 70 -21.11 -3.49 -19.31
N GLY A 71 -20.43 -2.47 -18.83
CA GLY A 71 -20.49 -1.15 -19.46
C GLY A 71 -19.52 -0.15 -18.84
N GLY A 72 -19.65 1.08 -19.29
CA GLY A 72 -18.87 2.19 -18.80
C GLY A 72 -19.73 3.33 -18.27
N LEU A 73 -19.13 4.11 -17.39
CA LEU A 73 -19.65 5.35 -16.85
C LEU A 73 -18.61 6.45 -17.09
N GLY A 74 -19.02 7.60 -17.63
CA GLY A 74 -18.11 8.72 -17.91
C GLY A 74 -17.19 8.49 -19.11
N LYS A 75 -16.01 9.13 -19.11
CA LYS A 75 -15.11 9.26 -20.25
C LYS A 75 -13.86 8.40 -20.13
N ALA A 76 -13.57 7.64 -21.17
CA ALA A 76 -12.28 6.98 -21.37
C ALA A 76 -11.19 8.00 -21.76
N ASP A 77 -11.61 9.07 -22.47
CA ASP A 77 -10.74 10.18 -22.85
C ASP A 77 -11.57 11.47 -22.87
N ILE A 78 -11.21 12.41 -21.99
CA ILE A 78 -11.92 13.70 -21.87
C ILE A 78 -11.69 14.56 -23.13
N ALA A 79 -10.46 14.57 -23.64
CA ALA A 79 -10.08 15.46 -24.73
C ALA A 79 -10.80 15.12 -26.05
N SER A 80 -10.92 13.84 -26.37
CA SER A 80 -11.66 13.36 -27.55
C SER A 80 -13.15 13.17 -27.29
N GLY A 81 -13.61 13.22 -26.04
CA GLY A 81 -14.98 12.94 -25.64
C GLY A 81 -15.37 11.46 -25.69
N ARG A 82 -14.40 10.54 -25.85
CA ARG A 82 -14.64 9.09 -25.95
C ARG A 82 -15.17 8.54 -24.62
N ASP A 83 -16.31 7.87 -24.69
CA ASP A 83 -16.95 7.24 -23.53
C ASP A 83 -16.25 5.94 -23.13
N VAL A 84 -16.33 5.58 -21.84
CA VAL A 84 -15.99 4.24 -21.38
C VAL A 84 -17.03 3.24 -21.87
N THR A 85 -16.57 2.07 -22.30
CA THR A 85 -17.41 0.94 -22.71
C THR A 85 -16.98 -0.35 -22.04
N CYS A 86 -17.71 -1.45 -22.26
CA CYS A 86 -17.30 -2.79 -21.80
C CYS A 86 -15.98 -3.26 -22.41
N ASP A 87 -15.60 -2.73 -23.57
CA ASP A 87 -14.38 -3.07 -24.32
C ASP A 87 -13.23 -2.07 -24.07
N THR A 88 -13.45 -1.02 -23.29
CA THR A 88 -12.40 -0.05 -22.96
C THR A 88 -11.31 -0.74 -22.13
N GLU A 89 -10.07 -0.70 -22.60
CA GLU A 89 -8.91 -1.25 -21.92
C GLU A 89 -8.43 -0.30 -20.80
N PHE A 90 -8.01 -0.88 -19.69
CA PHE A 90 -7.37 -0.19 -18.56
C PHE A 90 -6.06 -0.90 -18.23
N ARG A 91 -5.06 -0.21 -17.70
CA ARG A 91 -3.97 -0.86 -16.99
C ARG A 91 -4.52 -1.33 -15.64
N VAL A 92 -4.50 -2.65 -15.41
CA VAL A 92 -5.18 -3.24 -14.25
C VAL A 92 -4.27 -3.42 -13.03
N GLY A 93 -3.03 -2.93 -13.12
CA GLY A 93 -2.07 -2.98 -12.02
C GLY A 93 -1.91 -4.40 -11.48
N SER A 94 -1.92 -4.53 -10.17
CA SER A 94 -1.62 -5.79 -9.46
C SER A 94 -2.61 -6.94 -9.70
N ILE A 95 -3.74 -6.72 -10.37
CA ILE A 95 -4.58 -7.82 -10.89
C ILE A 95 -3.77 -8.73 -11.83
N SER A 96 -2.71 -8.22 -12.45
CA SER A 96 -1.72 -8.99 -13.22
C SER A 96 -1.19 -10.22 -12.47
N LYS A 97 -1.02 -10.12 -11.15
CA LYS A 97 -0.48 -11.18 -10.29
C LYS A 97 -1.35 -12.44 -10.30
N SER A 98 -2.67 -12.28 -10.42
CA SER A 98 -3.59 -13.43 -10.49
C SER A 98 -3.29 -14.32 -11.70
N PHE A 99 -2.91 -13.73 -12.83
CA PHE A 99 -2.56 -14.48 -14.05
C PHE A 99 -1.19 -15.15 -13.94
N VAL A 100 -0.24 -14.53 -13.24
CA VAL A 100 1.07 -15.14 -12.94
C VAL A 100 0.90 -16.36 -12.03
N ALA A 101 0.07 -16.25 -10.98
CA ALA A 101 -0.22 -17.36 -10.09
C ALA A 101 -0.94 -18.51 -10.82
N LEU A 102 -1.92 -18.21 -11.68
CA LEU A 102 -2.61 -19.21 -12.51
C LEU A 102 -1.63 -19.94 -13.45
N ALA A 103 -0.67 -19.22 -14.04
CA ALA A 103 0.35 -19.81 -14.89
C ALA A 103 1.25 -20.79 -14.12
N LEU A 104 1.71 -20.41 -12.92
CA LEU A 104 2.52 -21.29 -12.06
C LEU A 104 1.73 -22.49 -11.55
N LEU A 105 0.46 -22.32 -11.18
CA LEU A 105 -0.42 -23.44 -10.82
C LEU A 105 -0.61 -24.41 -11.98
N LYS A 106 -0.80 -23.91 -13.19
CA LYS A 106 -0.87 -24.76 -14.38
C LYS A 106 0.44 -25.52 -14.61
N LEU A 107 1.59 -24.87 -14.48
CA LEU A 107 2.89 -25.54 -14.56
C LEU A 107 3.09 -26.59 -13.45
N GLN A 108 2.55 -26.35 -12.25
CA GLN A 108 2.55 -27.33 -11.17
C GLN A 108 1.68 -28.54 -11.51
N GLU A 109 0.48 -28.35 -12.07
CA GLU A 109 -0.39 -29.43 -12.53
C GLU A 109 0.23 -30.27 -13.64
N GLU A 110 1.08 -29.65 -14.47
CA GLU A 110 1.87 -30.30 -15.51
C GLU A 110 3.13 -30.99 -14.95
N GLY A 111 3.40 -30.90 -13.65
CA GLY A 111 4.58 -31.48 -13.00
C GLY A 111 5.90 -30.77 -13.33
N LYS A 112 5.85 -29.57 -13.91
CA LYS A 112 7.03 -28.80 -14.33
C LYS A 112 7.65 -27.98 -13.20
N ILE A 113 6.89 -27.69 -12.15
CA ILE A 113 7.33 -26.98 -10.95
C ILE A 113 6.62 -27.55 -9.71
N ASN A 114 7.28 -27.42 -8.57
CA ASN A 114 6.66 -27.65 -7.27
C ASN A 114 6.70 -26.35 -6.48
N LEU A 115 5.55 -25.78 -6.11
CA LEU A 115 5.49 -24.54 -5.34
C LEU A 115 6.16 -24.64 -3.95
N GLU A 116 6.30 -25.85 -3.39
CA GLU A 116 7.04 -26.09 -2.16
C GLU A 116 8.56 -26.21 -2.35
N ALA A 117 9.06 -26.17 -3.60
CA ALA A 117 10.48 -26.18 -3.86
C ALA A 117 11.15 -24.90 -3.33
N ARG A 118 12.41 -25.04 -2.90
CA ARG A 118 13.22 -23.90 -2.49
C ARG A 118 13.56 -23.04 -3.71
N LEU A 119 13.41 -21.73 -3.60
CA LEU A 119 13.72 -20.81 -4.69
C LEU A 119 15.16 -20.99 -5.20
N GLN A 120 16.14 -21.11 -4.30
CA GLN A 120 17.55 -21.27 -4.67
C GLN A 120 17.87 -22.59 -5.39
N ASP A 121 17.06 -23.65 -5.20
CA ASP A 121 17.26 -24.91 -5.92
C ASP A 121 16.75 -24.79 -7.37
N VAL A 122 15.74 -23.94 -7.60
CA VAL A 122 15.13 -23.74 -8.92
C VAL A 122 15.77 -22.59 -9.69
N ALA A 123 16.11 -21.49 -8.99
CA ALA A 123 16.67 -20.27 -9.57
C ALA A 123 17.81 -19.69 -8.71
N PRO A 124 18.96 -20.38 -8.64
CA PRO A 124 20.12 -19.97 -7.83
C PRO A 124 20.74 -18.63 -8.29
N GLU A 125 20.46 -18.19 -9.51
CA GLU A 125 20.93 -16.93 -10.07
C GLU A 125 20.15 -15.70 -9.59
N VAL A 126 18.99 -15.88 -8.97
CA VAL A 126 18.25 -14.78 -8.33
C VAL A 126 18.97 -14.43 -7.03
N PRO A 127 19.42 -13.17 -6.86
CA PRO A 127 20.16 -12.76 -5.66
C PRO A 127 19.20 -12.69 -4.47
N VAL A 128 19.36 -13.60 -3.49
CA VAL A 128 18.57 -13.65 -2.26
C VAL A 128 19.48 -13.80 -1.07
N GLU A 129 19.43 -12.87 -0.13
CA GLU A 129 20.09 -12.97 1.17
C GLU A 129 19.11 -13.44 2.25
N ASN A 130 19.25 -14.67 2.71
CA ASN A 130 18.39 -15.26 3.73
C ASN A 130 19.22 -15.84 4.88
N ARG A 131 19.29 -15.13 6.00
CA ARG A 131 19.97 -15.61 7.22
C ARG A 131 19.28 -16.82 7.86
N TRP A 132 18.04 -17.13 7.47
CA TRP A 132 17.29 -18.30 7.94
C TRP A 132 17.26 -19.44 6.90
N GLN A 133 18.14 -19.42 5.91
CA GLN A 133 18.13 -20.39 4.80
C GLN A 133 18.09 -21.85 5.24
N SER A 134 18.72 -22.19 6.38
CA SER A 134 18.75 -23.56 6.90
C SER A 134 17.42 -23.99 7.55
N SER A 135 16.71 -23.08 8.21
CA SER A 135 15.45 -23.37 8.94
C SER A 135 14.21 -22.96 8.15
N ASN A 136 14.26 -21.82 7.49
CA ASN A 136 13.16 -21.22 6.73
C ASN A 136 13.68 -20.75 5.37
N PRO A 137 13.95 -21.68 4.42
CA PRO A 137 14.31 -21.30 3.06
C PRO A 137 13.13 -20.61 2.38
N VAL A 138 13.41 -19.62 1.50
CA VAL A 138 12.38 -19.06 0.63
C VAL A 138 11.90 -20.17 -0.32
N ARG A 139 10.59 -20.44 -0.32
CA ARG A 139 9.93 -21.36 -1.25
C ARG A 139 9.15 -20.56 -2.30
N ILE A 140 8.85 -21.18 -3.43
CA ILE A 140 8.10 -20.51 -4.49
C ILE A 140 6.71 -20.09 -4.01
N VAL A 141 6.04 -20.90 -3.19
CA VAL A 141 4.76 -20.55 -2.56
C VAL A 141 4.83 -19.26 -1.74
N ASN A 142 5.99 -18.98 -1.11
CA ASN A 142 6.16 -17.76 -0.32
C ASN A 142 6.12 -16.49 -1.19
N LEU A 143 6.56 -16.57 -2.45
CA LEU A 143 6.44 -15.47 -3.41
C LEU A 143 4.96 -15.18 -3.71
N LEU A 144 4.15 -16.23 -3.93
CA LEU A 144 2.75 -16.07 -4.32
C LEU A 144 1.85 -15.65 -3.16
N GLU A 145 2.21 -15.95 -1.91
CA GLU A 145 1.51 -15.52 -0.68
C GLU A 145 2.12 -14.27 -0.03
N HIS A 146 3.13 -13.62 -0.66
CA HIS A 146 3.84 -12.48 -0.08
C HIS A 146 4.42 -12.77 1.32
N THR A 147 4.95 -13.97 1.50
CA THR A 147 5.55 -14.42 2.77
C THR A 147 7.03 -14.74 2.65
N ALA A 148 7.69 -14.35 1.54
CA ALA A 148 9.13 -14.48 1.36
C ALA A 148 9.93 -13.59 2.33
N GLY A 149 9.35 -12.46 2.74
CA GLY A 149 9.98 -11.50 3.64
C GLY A 149 10.79 -10.41 2.92
N PHE A 150 10.70 -10.33 1.60
CA PHE A 150 11.34 -9.31 0.80
C PHE A 150 10.73 -7.91 1.05
N ASP A 151 11.52 -6.87 0.80
CA ASP A 151 11.01 -5.50 0.78
C ASP A 151 10.19 -5.25 -0.49
N ASP A 152 9.37 -4.21 -0.50
CA ASP A 152 8.77 -3.77 -1.75
C ASP A 152 9.76 -2.90 -2.52
N MET A 153 9.53 -2.74 -3.83
CA MET A 153 10.39 -1.93 -4.68
C MET A 153 10.43 -0.47 -4.23
N GLU A 154 11.61 0.12 -4.35
CA GLU A 154 11.79 1.54 -4.13
C GLU A 154 11.23 2.38 -5.29
N ALA A 155 11.05 3.68 -5.05
CA ALA A 155 10.47 4.58 -6.03
C ALA A 155 11.23 4.61 -7.38
N ALA A 156 12.56 4.47 -7.34
CA ALA A 156 13.42 4.43 -8.52
C ALA A 156 13.31 3.12 -9.32
N GLU A 157 12.79 2.08 -8.71
CA GLU A 157 12.72 0.72 -9.26
C GLU A 157 11.38 0.44 -9.97
N VAL A 158 10.41 1.36 -9.87
CA VAL A 158 9.07 1.14 -10.40
C VAL A 158 9.06 1.23 -11.92
N TYR A 159 9.55 2.35 -12.48
CA TYR A 159 9.37 2.69 -13.89
C TYR A 159 10.63 2.53 -14.73
N ASN A 160 10.48 1.87 -15.88
CA ASN A 160 11.50 1.79 -16.92
C ASN A 160 11.30 2.92 -17.95
N PHE A 161 12.00 4.04 -17.75
CA PHE A 161 11.95 5.20 -18.66
C PHE A 161 12.86 5.04 -19.91
N LYS A 162 13.50 3.88 -20.10
CA LYS A 162 14.38 3.63 -21.26
C LYS A 162 13.59 3.11 -22.48
N ASP A 163 12.27 3.21 -22.45
CA ASP A 163 11.34 2.79 -23.51
C ASP A 163 11.52 1.35 -24.04
N ARG A 164 12.02 0.46 -23.16
CA ARG A 164 12.22 -0.95 -23.46
C ARG A 164 11.23 -1.80 -22.68
N TYR A 165 10.20 -2.30 -23.37
CA TYR A 165 9.29 -3.29 -22.80
C TYR A 165 10.00 -4.61 -22.47
N ASP A 166 10.88 -5.06 -23.35
CA ASP A 166 11.53 -6.38 -23.34
C ASP A 166 12.76 -6.46 -22.41
N PHE A 167 12.87 -5.57 -21.41
CA PHE A 167 13.99 -5.65 -20.47
C PHE A 167 13.91 -6.97 -19.69
N PRO A 168 14.99 -7.80 -19.71
CA PRO A 168 14.97 -9.14 -19.12
C PRO A 168 14.70 -9.10 -17.61
N LEU A 169 13.78 -9.93 -17.12
CA LEU A 169 13.39 -9.94 -15.71
C LEU A 169 14.57 -10.25 -14.76
N LEU A 170 15.46 -11.18 -15.16
CA LEU A 170 16.65 -11.47 -14.35
C LEU A 170 17.58 -10.26 -14.23
N GLU A 171 17.71 -9.46 -15.29
CA GLU A 171 18.56 -8.27 -15.28
C GLU A 171 17.98 -7.16 -14.41
N VAL A 172 16.67 -7.13 -14.17
CA VAL A 172 16.05 -6.20 -13.21
C VAL A 172 16.64 -6.43 -11.80
N PHE A 173 16.74 -7.68 -11.35
CA PHE A 173 17.30 -8.02 -10.04
C PHE A 173 18.80 -7.75 -9.91
N LYS A 174 19.52 -7.72 -11.05
CA LYS A 174 20.93 -7.31 -11.07
C LYS A 174 21.12 -5.80 -11.19
N LEU A 175 20.13 -5.11 -11.79
CA LEU A 175 20.14 -3.65 -11.89
C LEU A 175 19.98 -3.00 -10.51
N PHE A 176 19.14 -3.58 -9.67
CA PHE A 176 19.02 -3.21 -8.26
C PHE A 176 20.14 -3.93 -7.52
N GLN A 177 21.23 -3.18 -7.23
CA GLN A 177 22.52 -3.71 -6.79
C GLN A 177 22.49 -4.47 -5.45
N GLU A 178 21.39 -4.40 -4.73
CA GLU A 178 21.20 -5.11 -3.47
C GLU A 178 20.42 -6.41 -3.71
N PRO A 179 20.85 -7.54 -3.13
CA PRO A 179 20.08 -8.77 -3.15
C PRO A 179 18.75 -8.58 -2.42
N GLN A 180 17.74 -9.42 -2.74
CA GLN A 180 16.49 -9.42 -1.98
C GLN A 180 16.77 -9.88 -0.55
N ASP A 181 16.83 -8.94 0.40
CA ASP A 181 17.09 -9.22 1.81
C ASP A 181 15.81 -9.73 2.47
N VAL A 182 15.94 -10.91 3.10
CA VAL A 182 14.85 -11.52 3.86
C VAL A 182 14.81 -10.90 5.25
N ARG A 183 13.80 -10.10 5.53
CA ARG A 183 13.68 -9.31 6.77
C ARG A 183 13.23 -10.11 8.00
N TRP A 184 12.55 -11.24 7.81
CA TRP A 184 12.09 -12.19 8.85
C TRP A 184 11.98 -13.61 8.27
N PRO A 185 11.83 -14.65 9.12
CA PRO A 185 11.75 -16.02 8.63
C PRO A 185 10.64 -16.19 7.59
N PRO A 186 10.93 -16.66 6.37
CA PRO A 186 9.93 -16.94 5.35
C PRO A 186 8.80 -17.85 5.84
N GLY A 187 7.58 -17.61 5.35
CA GLY A 187 6.41 -18.37 5.75
C GLY A 187 5.91 -18.06 7.17
N THR A 188 6.18 -16.85 7.69
CA THR A 188 5.70 -16.43 9.02
C THR A 188 4.77 -15.25 8.99
N ARG A 189 5.03 -14.26 8.15
CA ARG A 189 4.32 -12.98 8.07
C ARG A 189 4.05 -12.63 6.63
N MET A 190 2.89 -12.09 6.35
CA MET A 190 2.57 -11.50 5.05
C MET A 190 3.08 -10.07 5.01
N SER A 191 3.79 -9.73 3.94
CA SER A 191 4.15 -8.36 3.59
C SER A 191 4.21 -8.24 2.08
N TYR A 192 3.32 -7.45 1.51
CA TYR A 192 3.19 -7.30 0.08
C TYR A 192 4.51 -6.83 -0.56
N SER A 193 4.97 -7.54 -1.60
CA SER A 193 6.22 -7.28 -2.31
C SER A 193 6.04 -7.50 -3.82
N ASN A 194 6.26 -6.48 -4.64
CA ASN A 194 6.23 -6.61 -6.09
C ASN A 194 7.41 -7.44 -6.64
N PRO A 195 8.63 -7.38 -6.07
CA PRO A 195 9.72 -8.30 -6.37
C PRO A 195 9.33 -9.78 -6.35
N ASP A 196 8.46 -10.22 -5.42
CA ASP A 196 7.97 -11.59 -5.38
C ASP A 196 7.41 -12.04 -6.74
N PHE A 197 6.58 -11.21 -7.35
CA PHE A 197 5.94 -11.50 -8.64
C PHE A 197 6.84 -11.25 -9.84
N GLY A 198 7.83 -10.38 -9.72
CA GLY A 198 8.92 -10.29 -10.69
C GLY A 198 9.67 -11.62 -10.80
N ILE A 199 10.04 -12.20 -9.64
CA ILE A 199 10.70 -13.51 -9.57
C ILE A 199 9.76 -14.61 -10.06
N ALA A 200 8.48 -14.60 -9.67
CA ALA A 200 7.49 -15.56 -10.14
C ALA A 200 7.35 -15.56 -11.67
N GLY A 201 7.34 -14.38 -12.29
CA GLY A 201 7.36 -14.24 -13.76
C GLY A 201 8.64 -14.78 -14.38
N TYR A 202 9.80 -14.50 -13.78
CA TYR A 202 11.08 -15.08 -14.22
C TYR A 202 11.09 -16.62 -14.15
N LEU A 203 10.48 -17.20 -13.10
CA LEU A 203 10.35 -18.66 -13.00
C LEU A 203 9.54 -19.24 -14.15
N ILE A 204 8.49 -18.57 -14.62
CA ILE A 204 7.75 -18.97 -15.82
C ILE A 204 8.68 -19.00 -17.03
N GLU A 205 9.46 -17.93 -17.27
CA GLU A 205 10.41 -17.86 -18.38
C GLU A 205 11.45 -18.98 -18.32
N LYS A 206 12.05 -19.18 -17.14
CA LYS A 206 13.09 -20.19 -16.92
C LYS A 206 12.61 -21.61 -17.19
N ILE A 207 11.39 -21.94 -16.73
CA ILE A 207 10.84 -23.30 -16.84
C ILE A 207 10.33 -23.60 -18.24
N THR A 208 9.73 -22.60 -18.89
CA THR A 208 9.08 -22.80 -20.20
C THR A 208 9.99 -22.48 -21.40
N GLY A 209 11.06 -21.72 -21.19
CA GLY A 209 11.89 -21.16 -22.26
C GLY A 209 11.16 -20.11 -23.11
N THR A 210 10.02 -19.61 -22.64
CA THR A 210 9.15 -18.65 -23.35
C THR A 210 8.98 -17.40 -22.49
N PRO A 211 8.95 -16.18 -23.05
CA PRO A 211 8.65 -14.97 -22.30
C PRO A 211 7.37 -15.14 -21.48
N PHE A 212 7.36 -14.66 -20.22
CA PHE A 212 6.24 -14.90 -19.29
C PHE A 212 4.91 -14.39 -19.83
N ASP A 213 4.91 -13.24 -20.50
CA ASP A 213 3.73 -12.62 -21.11
C ASP A 213 3.18 -13.45 -22.27
N GLN A 214 4.06 -13.99 -23.11
CA GLN A 214 3.65 -14.90 -24.17
C GLN A 214 3.08 -16.20 -23.61
N TYR A 215 3.72 -16.80 -22.59
CA TYR A 215 3.20 -18.00 -21.95
C TYR A 215 1.82 -17.77 -21.34
N ILE A 216 1.64 -16.68 -20.59
CA ILE A 216 0.34 -16.33 -19.97
C ILE A 216 -0.72 -16.05 -21.05
N ARG A 217 -0.36 -15.32 -22.11
CA ARG A 217 -1.27 -15.06 -23.25
C ARG A 217 -1.80 -16.35 -23.84
N ASP A 218 -0.91 -17.27 -24.16
CA ASP A 218 -1.26 -18.49 -24.89
C ASP A 218 -1.91 -19.55 -24.00
N SER A 219 -1.49 -19.64 -22.71
CA SER A 219 -1.93 -20.69 -21.79
C SER A 219 -3.10 -20.30 -20.90
N ILE A 220 -3.35 -18.99 -20.68
CA ILE A 220 -4.38 -18.48 -19.78
C ILE A 220 -5.32 -17.50 -20.50
N LEU A 221 -4.82 -16.36 -21.02
CA LEU A 221 -5.70 -15.29 -21.54
C LEU A 221 -6.56 -15.77 -22.71
N ARG A 222 -5.94 -16.36 -23.75
CA ARG A 222 -6.67 -16.87 -24.93
C ARG A 222 -7.67 -17.98 -24.59
N PRO A 223 -7.30 -19.01 -23.79
CA PRO A 223 -8.26 -20.01 -23.34
C PRO A 223 -9.44 -19.43 -22.55
N LEU A 224 -9.25 -18.35 -21.79
CA LEU A 224 -10.34 -17.64 -21.13
C LEU A 224 -11.17 -16.77 -22.10
N GLY A 225 -10.77 -16.65 -23.36
CA GLY A 225 -11.38 -15.77 -24.34
C GLY A 225 -11.04 -14.28 -24.16
N MET A 226 -9.98 -13.97 -23.41
CA MET A 226 -9.43 -12.62 -23.23
C MET A 226 -8.46 -12.35 -24.40
N THR A 227 -9.01 -11.89 -25.52
CA THR A 227 -8.27 -11.84 -26.79
C THR A 227 -7.57 -10.51 -27.05
N LYS A 228 -7.94 -9.46 -26.33
CA LYS A 228 -7.35 -8.11 -26.42
C LYS A 228 -6.43 -7.83 -25.23
N ALA A 229 -6.68 -8.46 -24.08
CA ALA A 229 -5.85 -8.33 -22.90
C ALA A 229 -4.43 -8.83 -23.16
N ASP A 230 -3.43 -8.04 -22.76
CA ASP A 230 -2.02 -8.42 -22.88
C ASP A 230 -1.13 -7.58 -21.95
N PHE A 231 0.08 -8.10 -21.65
CA PHE A 231 1.11 -7.35 -20.93
C PHE A 231 1.80 -6.31 -21.83
N PRO A 232 2.27 -6.62 -23.07
CA PRO A 232 2.79 -5.60 -23.96
C PRO A 232 1.67 -4.72 -24.51
N PHE A 233 2.04 -3.50 -24.93
CA PHE A 233 1.16 -2.68 -25.75
C PHE A 233 1.11 -3.27 -27.17
N THR A 234 -0.08 -3.70 -27.57
CA THR A 234 -0.41 -4.13 -28.92
C THR A 234 -1.29 -3.08 -29.61
N ASP A 235 -1.40 -3.13 -30.95
CA ASP A 235 -2.30 -2.21 -31.67
C ASP A 235 -3.76 -2.37 -31.20
N ALA A 236 -4.15 -3.60 -30.86
CA ALA A 236 -5.50 -3.94 -30.40
C ALA A 236 -5.82 -3.28 -29.04
N ASN A 237 -4.93 -3.39 -28.04
CA ASN A 237 -5.20 -2.82 -26.73
C ASN A 237 -4.96 -1.30 -26.68
N LYS A 238 -3.97 -0.76 -27.42
CA LYS A 238 -3.71 0.67 -27.50
C LYS A 238 -4.90 1.46 -28.04
N ALA A 239 -5.57 0.95 -29.07
CA ALA A 239 -6.73 1.62 -29.69
C ALA A 239 -7.91 1.78 -28.68
N LEU A 240 -8.01 0.88 -27.72
CA LEU A 240 -9.10 0.84 -26.74
C LEU A 240 -8.70 1.40 -25.36
N LEU A 241 -7.42 1.65 -25.13
CA LEU A 241 -6.89 2.04 -23.82
C LEU A 241 -7.46 3.40 -23.38
N ALA A 242 -7.92 3.47 -22.13
CA ALA A 242 -8.35 4.70 -21.50
C ALA A 242 -7.15 5.61 -21.23
N THR A 243 -7.33 6.92 -21.33
CA THR A 243 -6.34 7.91 -20.94
C THR A 243 -6.21 7.93 -19.39
N PRO A 244 -4.99 7.88 -18.83
CA PRO A 244 -4.77 7.96 -17.40
C PRO A 244 -4.91 9.39 -16.90
N TYR A 245 -5.55 9.58 -15.76
CA TYR A 245 -5.76 10.89 -15.14
C TYR A 245 -5.33 10.91 -13.69
N ASP A 246 -4.94 12.10 -13.20
CA ASP A 246 -4.68 12.38 -11.80
C ASP A 246 -5.13 13.80 -11.43
N GLY A 247 -5.24 14.09 -10.13
CA GLY A 247 -5.55 15.41 -9.59
C GLY A 247 -7.01 15.85 -9.69
N ASP A 248 -7.34 16.93 -8.97
CA ASP A 248 -8.66 17.58 -8.98
C ASP A 248 -8.50 19.07 -9.30
N PRO A 249 -8.98 19.56 -10.47
CA PRO A 249 -9.65 18.82 -11.55
C PRO A 249 -8.72 17.79 -12.24
N PRO A 250 -9.28 16.73 -12.83
CA PRO A 250 -8.49 15.68 -13.46
C PRO A 250 -7.67 16.21 -14.65
N HIS A 251 -6.39 15.85 -14.69
CA HIS A 251 -5.48 16.14 -15.79
C HIS A 251 -4.86 14.86 -16.33
N ALA A 252 -4.72 14.77 -17.64
CA ALA A 252 -4.14 13.61 -18.28
C ALA A 252 -2.65 13.48 -17.94
N LEU A 253 -2.24 12.26 -17.57
CA LEU A 253 -0.81 11.96 -17.36
C LEU A 253 -0.09 11.80 -18.70
N PRO A 254 1.20 12.14 -18.79
CA PRO A 254 1.96 12.05 -20.02
C PRO A 254 2.35 10.59 -20.34
N GLY A 255 1.54 9.91 -21.14
CA GLY A 255 1.83 8.59 -21.67
C GLY A 255 1.67 7.43 -20.67
N TYR A 256 2.24 6.29 -21.03
CA TYR A 256 2.13 5.03 -20.28
C TYR A 256 3.55 4.47 -20.05
N PRO A 257 4.25 4.86 -18.97
CA PRO A 257 5.59 4.34 -18.72
C PRO A 257 5.54 2.82 -18.47
N TYR A 258 6.52 2.10 -19.01
CA TYR A 258 6.72 0.70 -18.68
C TYR A 258 7.18 0.55 -17.23
N ILE A 259 6.83 -0.59 -16.62
CA ILE A 259 7.37 -0.94 -15.30
C ILE A 259 8.42 -2.05 -15.45
N TYR A 260 9.44 -2.04 -14.59
CA TYR A 260 10.47 -3.08 -14.61
C TYR A 260 9.89 -4.46 -14.26
N LEU A 261 9.10 -4.54 -13.19
CA LEU A 261 8.48 -5.79 -12.73
C LEU A 261 7.12 -6.03 -13.42
N ARG A 262 7.13 -6.17 -14.75
CA ARG A 262 5.92 -6.37 -15.56
C ARG A 262 4.96 -7.45 -15.05
N PRO A 263 5.44 -8.62 -14.55
CA PRO A 263 4.55 -9.66 -14.00
C PRO A 263 3.72 -9.18 -12.82
N ALA A 264 4.24 -8.19 -12.07
CA ALA A 264 3.58 -7.65 -10.89
C ALA A 264 2.43 -6.68 -11.20
N GLY A 265 2.37 -6.07 -12.43
CA GLY A 265 1.39 -4.99 -12.61
C GLY A 265 1.17 -4.43 -14.01
N ASP A 266 1.66 -5.05 -15.09
CA ASP A 266 1.62 -4.40 -16.43
C ASP A 266 0.54 -4.95 -17.38
N LEU A 267 -0.41 -5.77 -16.91
CA LEU A 267 -1.52 -6.26 -17.74
C LEU A 267 -2.49 -5.11 -18.09
N LYS A 268 -2.96 -5.12 -19.34
CA LYS A 268 -4.08 -4.31 -19.82
C LYS A 268 -5.26 -5.24 -20.04
N ALA A 269 -6.44 -4.87 -19.59
CA ALA A 269 -7.67 -5.63 -19.78
C ALA A 269 -8.90 -4.73 -19.69
N SER A 270 -9.98 -5.16 -20.32
CA SER A 270 -11.29 -4.48 -20.26
C SER A 270 -12.16 -5.07 -19.14
N PRO A 271 -13.23 -4.35 -18.73
CA PRO A 271 -14.22 -4.90 -17.79
C PRO A 271 -14.82 -6.21 -18.28
N GLY A 272 -15.12 -6.31 -19.58
CA GLY A 272 -15.68 -7.52 -20.18
C GLY A 272 -14.72 -8.71 -20.17
N GLU A 273 -13.42 -8.48 -20.32
CA GLU A 273 -12.43 -9.55 -20.23
C GLU A 273 -12.20 -10.00 -18.79
N LEU A 274 -12.10 -9.06 -17.84
CA LEU A 274 -11.98 -9.42 -16.43
C LEU A 274 -13.26 -10.10 -15.87
N ALA A 275 -14.44 -9.82 -16.44
CA ALA A 275 -15.64 -10.59 -16.12
C ALA A 275 -15.49 -12.08 -16.45
N LYS A 276 -14.77 -12.43 -17.53
CA LYS A 276 -14.45 -13.82 -17.86
C LYS A 276 -13.51 -14.47 -16.82
N LEU A 277 -12.57 -13.71 -16.27
CA LEU A 277 -11.76 -14.17 -15.13
C LEU A 277 -12.63 -14.43 -13.91
N VAL A 278 -13.56 -13.53 -13.59
CA VAL A 278 -14.53 -13.73 -12.49
C VAL A 278 -15.37 -14.99 -12.72
N GLN A 279 -15.94 -15.17 -13.92
CA GLN A 279 -16.69 -16.38 -14.28
C GLN A 279 -15.84 -17.64 -14.19
N PHE A 280 -14.58 -17.58 -14.60
CA PHE A 280 -13.61 -18.68 -14.51
C PHE A 280 -13.40 -19.12 -13.05
N PHE A 281 -13.23 -18.20 -12.11
CA PHE A 281 -13.12 -18.49 -10.69
C PHE A 281 -14.42 -19.10 -10.13
N LEU A 282 -15.58 -18.52 -10.46
CA LEU A 282 -16.88 -19.04 -10.06
C LEU A 282 -17.13 -20.47 -10.60
N ARG A 283 -16.65 -20.76 -11.81
CA ARG A 283 -16.73 -22.08 -12.45
C ARG A 283 -15.56 -23.01 -12.10
N ARG A 284 -14.82 -22.67 -11.04
CA ARG A 284 -13.73 -23.49 -10.50
C ARG A 284 -12.72 -23.92 -11.56
N GLY A 285 -12.21 -22.92 -12.31
CA GLY A 285 -11.13 -23.12 -13.28
C GLY A 285 -11.58 -23.58 -14.66
N LYS A 286 -12.88 -23.48 -14.98
CA LYS A 286 -13.41 -23.78 -16.32
C LYS A 286 -13.62 -22.51 -17.15
N ALA A 287 -13.25 -22.61 -18.44
CA ALA A 287 -13.63 -21.64 -19.47
C ALA A 287 -14.46 -22.37 -20.54
N GLY A 288 -15.76 -22.09 -20.61
CA GLY A 288 -16.70 -22.95 -21.33
C GLY A 288 -16.68 -24.36 -20.75
N ASP A 289 -16.51 -25.36 -21.61
CA ASP A 289 -16.40 -26.77 -21.22
C ASP A 289 -14.95 -27.20 -20.88
N ALA A 290 -13.96 -26.36 -21.17
CA ALA A 290 -12.55 -26.70 -20.96
C ALA A 290 -12.11 -26.40 -19.54
N GLN A 291 -11.49 -27.39 -18.86
CA GLN A 291 -10.80 -27.21 -17.60
C GLN A 291 -9.40 -26.66 -17.89
N ILE A 292 -9.15 -25.40 -17.56
CA ILE A 292 -7.87 -24.73 -17.80
C ILE A 292 -6.91 -24.95 -16.62
N VAL A 293 -7.45 -24.85 -15.39
CA VAL A 293 -6.76 -25.10 -14.12
C VAL A 293 -7.71 -25.91 -13.24
N LYS A 294 -7.21 -26.90 -12.50
CA LYS A 294 -8.05 -27.80 -11.67
C LYS A 294 -8.78 -27.03 -10.55
N PRO A 295 -9.96 -27.53 -10.11
CA PRO A 295 -10.69 -26.91 -8.98
C PRO A 295 -9.84 -26.78 -7.71
N GLU A 296 -9.01 -27.79 -7.41
CA GLU A 296 -8.14 -27.81 -6.23
C GLU A 296 -7.11 -26.68 -6.26
N SER A 297 -6.60 -26.35 -7.45
CA SER A 297 -5.67 -25.22 -7.64
C SER A 297 -6.36 -23.86 -7.41
N ILE A 298 -7.63 -23.72 -7.83
CA ILE A 298 -8.42 -22.52 -7.54
C ILE A 298 -8.68 -22.40 -6.02
N ILE A 299 -9.06 -23.49 -5.36
CA ILE A 299 -9.25 -23.53 -3.90
C ILE A 299 -7.94 -23.19 -3.18
N ARG A 300 -6.80 -23.73 -3.66
CA ARG A 300 -5.47 -23.38 -3.11
C ARG A 300 -5.15 -21.90 -3.30
N MET A 301 -5.57 -21.31 -4.41
CA MET A 301 -5.37 -19.88 -4.68
C MET A 301 -6.15 -18.99 -3.68
N GLU A 302 -7.32 -19.44 -3.24
CA GLU A 302 -8.17 -18.78 -2.25
C GLU A 302 -7.71 -19.02 -0.80
N SER A 303 -6.85 -20.03 -0.57
CA SER A 303 -6.45 -20.48 0.77
C SER A 303 -5.17 -19.77 1.23
N VAL A 304 -5.15 -19.33 2.48
CA VAL A 304 -3.99 -18.76 3.16
C VAL A 304 -3.34 -19.86 4.00
N GLU A 305 -2.08 -20.22 3.75
CA GLU A 305 -1.48 -21.38 4.41
C GLU A 305 -0.14 -21.09 5.11
N THR A 306 0.69 -20.21 4.54
CA THR A 306 2.08 -20.12 4.99
C THR A 306 2.29 -19.24 6.21
N THR A 307 1.43 -18.25 6.49
CA THR A 307 1.58 -17.36 7.64
C THR A 307 1.40 -18.06 8.99
N LEU A 308 2.00 -17.51 10.06
CA LEU A 308 1.74 -17.99 11.43
C LEU A 308 0.26 -17.88 11.79
N ALA A 309 -0.42 -16.81 11.38
CA ALA A 309 -1.84 -16.61 11.60
C ALA A 309 -2.69 -17.75 10.98
N ALA A 310 -2.38 -18.14 9.74
CA ALA A 310 -3.06 -19.24 9.06
C ALA A 310 -2.80 -20.59 9.75
N LYS A 311 -1.53 -20.86 10.14
CA LYS A 311 -1.16 -22.07 10.88
C LYS A 311 -1.85 -22.19 12.24
N HIS A 312 -2.29 -21.05 12.81
CA HIS A 312 -3.09 -21.01 14.04
C HIS A 312 -4.60 -20.91 13.81
N GLY A 313 -5.07 -20.98 12.54
CA GLY A 313 -6.49 -21.14 12.21
C GLY A 313 -7.20 -19.91 11.65
N LEU A 314 -6.51 -18.80 11.38
CA LEU A 314 -7.09 -17.67 10.63
C LEU A 314 -7.22 -18.08 9.16
N ARG A 315 -8.43 -18.02 8.60
CA ARG A 315 -8.68 -18.41 7.20
C ARG A 315 -8.55 -17.24 6.23
N LEU A 316 -8.69 -16.03 6.74
CA LEU A 316 -8.63 -14.81 5.96
C LEU A 316 -7.17 -14.33 5.80
N GLY A 317 -6.87 -13.75 4.65
CA GLY A 317 -5.53 -13.25 4.33
C GLY A 317 -5.26 -13.19 2.84
N TYR A 318 -4.01 -13.35 2.46
CA TYR A 318 -3.56 -13.38 1.09
C TYR A 318 -3.10 -14.79 0.72
N GLY A 319 -3.83 -15.42 -0.20
CA GLY A 319 -3.50 -16.71 -0.78
C GLY A 319 -2.53 -16.56 -1.96
N LEU A 320 -2.67 -17.39 -3.01
CA LEU A 320 -1.80 -17.28 -4.19
C LEU A 320 -2.30 -16.15 -5.10
N ALA A 321 -1.81 -14.93 -4.92
CA ALA A 321 -2.28 -13.72 -5.63
C ALA A 321 -3.79 -13.49 -5.55
N ASN A 322 -4.38 -13.79 -4.40
CA ASN A 322 -5.82 -13.70 -4.19
C ASN A 322 -6.09 -13.35 -2.71
N TYR A 323 -6.73 -12.21 -2.47
CA TYR A 323 -7.22 -11.88 -1.14
C TYR A 323 -8.45 -12.73 -0.81
N THR A 324 -8.49 -13.27 0.41
CA THR A 324 -9.68 -13.81 1.06
C THR A 324 -9.95 -12.93 2.25
N GLU A 325 -10.98 -12.08 2.16
CA GLU A 325 -11.20 -11.00 3.12
C GLU A 325 -12.69 -10.69 3.34
N VAL A 326 -13.01 -10.04 4.46
CA VAL A 326 -14.36 -9.54 4.71
C VAL A 326 -14.57 -8.22 4.00
N THR A 327 -15.51 -8.21 3.05
CA THR A 327 -15.94 -7.00 2.35
C THR A 327 -17.47 -6.92 2.32
N GLY A 328 -18.05 -5.80 2.72
CA GLY A 328 -19.52 -5.63 2.79
C GLY A 328 -20.23 -6.60 3.74
N GLY A 329 -19.52 -7.16 4.72
CA GLY A 329 -20.05 -8.15 5.67
C GLY A 329 -20.14 -9.58 5.11
N LEU A 330 -19.40 -9.86 4.05
CA LEU A 330 -19.28 -11.17 3.39
C LEU A 330 -17.81 -11.52 3.22
N VAL A 331 -17.48 -12.79 3.18
CA VAL A 331 -16.15 -13.25 2.77
C VAL A 331 -16.10 -13.29 1.26
N THR A 332 -15.18 -12.54 0.68
CA THR A 332 -15.00 -12.43 -0.77
C THR A 332 -13.56 -12.77 -1.14
N HIS A 333 -13.38 -13.21 -2.37
CA HIS A 333 -12.08 -13.46 -2.97
C HIS A 333 -11.82 -12.45 -4.09
N GLY A 334 -10.55 -12.13 -4.38
CA GLY A 334 -10.23 -11.23 -5.48
C GLY A 334 -8.90 -10.50 -5.31
N HIS A 335 -8.72 -9.45 -6.09
CA HIS A 335 -7.51 -8.63 -6.04
C HIS A 335 -7.82 -7.19 -6.45
N ASP A 336 -7.04 -6.26 -5.89
CA ASP A 336 -7.04 -4.86 -6.29
C ASP A 336 -5.79 -4.55 -7.13
N GLY A 337 -5.84 -3.45 -7.87
CA GLY A 337 -4.73 -2.99 -8.66
C GLY A 337 -4.56 -1.48 -8.62
N GLY A 338 -3.33 -1.02 -8.65
CA GLY A 338 -2.99 0.39 -8.76
C GLY A 338 -1.75 0.55 -9.62
N ILE A 339 -1.79 1.50 -10.54
CA ILE A 339 -0.67 1.98 -11.34
C ILE A 339 -1.02 3.41 -11.77
N ASP A 340 -0.02 4.25 -12.09
CA ASP A 340 -0.26 5.66 -12.40
C ASP A 340 -1.45 5.88 -13.35
N GLY A 341 -2.42 6.66 -12.88
CA GLY A 341 -3.64 6.99 -13.61
C GLY A 341 -4.71 5.90 -13.63
N PHE A 342 -4.52 4.77 -12.95
CA PHE A 342 -5.50 3.67 -12.90
C PHE A 342 -5.57 3.02 -11.53
N ILE A 343 -6.79 2.76 -11.05
CA ILE A 343 -7.07 1.87 -9.92
C ILE A 343 -8.17 0.89 -10.30
N SER A 344 -8.08 -0.33 -9.80
CA SER A 344 -8.92 -1.43 -10.22
C SER A 344 -9.24 -2.37 -9.07
N SER A 345 -10.36 -3.05 -9.16
CA SER A 345 -10.78 -4.08 -8.22
C SER A 345 -11.61 -5.14 -8.93
N TYR A 346 -11.41 -6.41 -8.57
CA TYR A 346 -12.42 -7.44 -8.80
C TYR A 346 -12.62 -8.24 -7.53
N ARG A 347 -13.86 -8.67 -7.30
CA ARG A 347 -14.23 -9.60 -6.23
C ARG A 347 -15.20 -10.63 -6.76
N TYR A 348 -15.16 -11.82 -6.16
CA TYR A 348 -16.11 -12.88 -6.42
C TYR A 348 -16.42 -13.67 -5.15
N MET A 349 -17.56 -14.32 -5.13
CA MET A 349 -18.06 -15.15 -4.04
C MET A 349 -18.64 -16.43 -4.61
N PRO A 350 -17.89 -17.54 -4.55
CA PRO A 350 -18.31 -18.81 -5.15
C PRO A 350 -19.58 -19.40 -4.54
N GLU A 351 -19.76 -19.25 -3.22
CA GLU A 351 -20.90 -19.82 -2.49
C GLU A 351 -22.23 -19.23 -2.95
N GLN A 352 -22.22 -17.96 -3.40
CA GLN A 352 -23.41 -17.24 -3.88
C GLN A 352 -23.36 -16.99 -5.39
N ASN A 353 -22.31 -17.49 -6.05
CA ASN A 353 -22.11 -17.47 -7.51
C ASN A 353 -22.25 -16.09 -8.14
N TRP A 354 -21.63 -15.06 -7.52
CA TRP A 354 -21.58 -13.71 -8.04
C TRP A 354 -20.16 -13.10 -7.96
N GLY A 355 -19.96 -12.04 -8.72
CA GLY A 355 -18.75 -11.23 -8.64
C GLY A 355 -18.86 -9.94 -9.45
N TYR A 356 -17.85 -9.08 -9.33
CA TYR A 356 -17.81 -7.82 -10.05
C TYR A 356 -16.38 -7.41 -10.41
N VAL A 357 -16.31 -6.45 -11.34
CA VAL A 357 -15.10 -5.74 -11.76
C VAL A 357 -15.40 -4.24 -11.73
N VAL A 358 -14.50 -3.44 -11.18
CA VAL A 358 -14.52 -1.97 -11.24
C VAL A 358 -13.11 -1.49 -11.62
N LEU A 359 -13.04 -0.73 -12.72
CA LEU A 359 -11.80 -0.17 -13.26
C LEU A 359 -11.97 1.35 -13.40
N LEU A 360 -11.05 2.12 -12.84
CA LEU A 360 -11.04 3.59 -12.94
C LEU A 360 -9.82 4.06 -13.71
N ASN A 361 -9.98 5.08 -14.54
CA ASN A 361 -8.87 5.75 -15.22
C ASN A 361 -8.37 6.99 -14.46
N SER A 362 -8.33 6.89 -13.14
CA SER A 362 -7.77 7.91 -12.25
C SER A 362 -7.27 7.27 -10.94
N THR A 363 -6.16 7.78 -10.41
CA THR A 363 -5.63 7.42 -9.08
C THR A 363 -6.08 8.36 -7.96
N GLN A 364 -6.82 9.40 -8.29
CA GLN A 364 -7.16 10.50 -7.37
C GLN A 364 -7.92 10.07 -6.12
N SER A 365 -8.78 9.04 -6.19
CA SER A 365 -9.67 8.69 -5.07
C SER A 365 -9.83 7.19 -4.88
N GLY A 366 -9.05 6.63 -3.94
CA GLY A 366 -9.28 5.27 -3.44
C GLY A 366 -10.64 5.14 -2.73
N GLN A 367 -11.17 6.22 -2.13
CA GLN A 367 -12.49 6.23 -1.52
C GLN A 367 -13.60 6.00 -2.55
N ALA A 368 -13.48 6.56 -3.75
CA ALA A 368 -14.44 6.33 -4.82
C ALA A 368 -14.47 4.87 -5.28
N LEU A 369 -13.30 4.22 -5.39
CA LEU A 369 -13.24 2.78 -5.66
C LEU A 369 -13.95 1.97 -4.56
N ASN A 370 -13.72 2.31 -3.29
CA ASN A 370 -14.39 1.67 -2.16
C ASN A 370 -15.92 1.86 -2.19
N ASP A 371 -16.39 3.06 -2.54
CA ASP A 371 -17.82 3.36 -2.64
C ASP A 371 -18.47 2.60 -3.81
N LEU A 372 -17.80 2.50 -4.97
CA LEU A 372 -18.25 1.72 -6.12
C LEU A 372 -18.27 0.21 -5.81
N ASN A 373 -17.22 -0.31 -5.15
CA ASN A 373 -17.18 -1.69 -4.70
C ASN A 373 -18.32 -2.00 -3.74
N LYS A 374 -18.58 -1.10 -2.78
CA LYS A 374 -19.68 -1.25 -1.82
C LYS A 374 -21.05 -1.28 -2.52
N LEU A 375 -21.29 -0.38 -3.49
CA LEU A 375 -22.52 -0.38 -4.28
C LEU A 375 -22.70 -1.69 -5.07
N ALA A 376 -21.63 -2.22 -5.67
CA ALA A 376 -21.67 -3.49 -6.39
C ALA A 376 -21.99 -4.66 -5.47
N ILE A 377 -21.33 -4.74 -4.30
CA ILE A 377 -21.55 -5.80 -3.30
C ILE A 377 -22.97 -5.72 -2.74
N ASP A 378 -23.43 -4.53 -2.31
CA ASP A 378 -24.77 -4.36 -1.73
C ASP A 378 -25.86 -4.75 -2.76
N PHE A 379 -25.66 -4.41 -4.03
CA PHE A 379 -26.58 -4.78 -5.11
C PHE A 379 -26.59 -6.30 -5.38
N LEU A 380 -25.41 -6.93 -5.51
CA LEU A 380 -25.30 -8.35 -5.84
C LEU A 380 -25.69 -9.25 -4.66
N SER A 381 -25.49 -8.78 -3.43
CA SER A 381 -25.71 -9.59 -2.22
C SER A 381 -27.03 -9.27 -1.49
N ARG A 382 -27.87 -8.38 -2.01
CA ARG A 382 -29.08 -7.88 -1.32
C ARG A 382 -30.04 -8.96 -0.86
N ASP A 383 -30.17 -10.03 -1.65
CA ASP A 383 -31.11 -11.12 -1.41
C ASP A 383 -30.48 -12.31 -0.63
N PHE A 384 -29.19 -12.20 -0.27
CA PHE A 384 -28.50 -13.27 0.42
C PHE A 384 -28.37 -13.00 1.92
N PRO A 385 -28.51 -14.04 2.76
CA PRO A 385 -28.26 -13.92 4.18
C PRO A 385 -26.77 -13.60 4.42
N LYS A 386 -26.51 -12.81 5.47
CA LYS A 386 -25.14 -12.51 5.96
C LYS A 386 -24.94 -13.22 7.32
N PRO A 387 -24.72 -14.55 7.32
CA PRO A 387 -24.57 -15.30 8.55
C PRO A 387 -23.29 -14.88 9.27
N GLN A 388 -23.34 -14.95 10.58
CA GLN A 388 -22.16 -14.70 11.42
C GLN A 388 -21.76 -15.97 12.14
N GLN A 389 -20.47 -16.22 12.23
CA GLN A 389 -19.93 -17.29 13.06
C GLN A 389 -20.38 -17.11 14.50
N PRO A 390 -20.96 -18.15 15.15
CA PRO A 390 -21.49 -18.03 16.50
C PRO A 390 -20.41 -17.67 17.50
N ALA A 391 -20.78 -16.82 18.47
CA ALA A 391 -19.88 -16.46 19.55
C ALA A 391 -19.67 -17.63 20.53
N VAL A 392 -18.45 -17.75 21.03
CA VAL A 392 -18.10 -18.67 22.13
C VAL A 392 -17.82 -17.87 23.41
N SER A 393 -18.05 -18.49 24.56
CA SER A 393 -17.72 -17.86 25.85
C SER A 393 -16.26 -18.10 26.19
N ILE A 394 -15.55 -17.02 26.54
CA ILE A 394 -14.17 -17.08 27.03
C ILE A 394 -14.12 -16.37 28.39
N PRO A 395 -13.47 -16.94 29.43
CA PRO A 395 -13.29 -16.28 30.71
C PRO A 395 -12.57 -14.94 30.57
N VAL A 396 -13.00 -13.93 31.34
CA VAL A 396 -12.40 -12.58 31.28
C VAL A 396 -10.89 -12.62 31.57
N ALA A 397 -10.45 -13.47 32.48
CA ALA A 397 -9.03 -13.65 32.79
C ALA A 397 -8.20 -14.11 31.56
N GLU A 398 -8.77 -14.91 30.68
CA GLU A 398 -8.11 -15.32 29.42
C GLU A 398 -8.05 -14.13 28.43
N LEU A 399 -9.10 -13.30 28.36
CA LEU A 399 -9.12 -12.09 27.55
C LEU A 399 -8.09 -11.06 28.04
N GLU A 400 -7.91 -10.95 29.36
CA GLU A 400 -6.89 -10.06 29.95
C GLU A 400 -5.46 -10.47 29.57
N ASN A 401 -5.21 -11.76 29.37
CA ASN A 401 -3.92 -12.25 28.86
C ASN A 401 -3.62 -11.79 27.44
N LEU A 402 -4.62 -11.43 26.65
CA LEU A 402 -4.48 -10.92 25.28
C LEU A 402 -4.35 -9.39 25.26
N ALA A 403 -4.68 -8.71 26.34
CA ALA A 403 -4.59 -7.25 26.40
C ALA A 403 -3.14 -6.77 26.30
N GLY A 404 -2.93 -5.65 25.61
CA GLY A 404 -1.60 -5.08 25.38
C GLY A 404 -1.56 -4.09 24.23
N TYR A 405 -0.37 -3.62 23.93
CA TYR A 405 -0.09 -2.89 22.71
C TYR A 405 0.70 -3.79 21.75
N TYR A 406 0.26 -3.85 20.50
CA TYR A 406 0.85 -4.65 19.44
C TYR A 406 1.45 -3.72 18.39
N ALA A 407 2.78 -3.66 18.35
CA ALA A 407 3.51 -2.85 17.38
C ALA A 407 3.61 -3.57 16.03
N PRO A 408 3.47 -2.88 14.89
CA PRO A 408 3.62 -3.48 13.57
C PRO A 408 5.02 -4.10 13.39
N ARG A 409 5.08 -5.26 12.73
CA ARG A 409 6.34 -6.00 12.52
C ARG A 409 6.48 -6.61 11.12
N ALA A 410 5.62 -6.21 10.19
CA ALA A 410 5.69 -6.62 8.80
C ALA A 410 5.37 -5.43 7.88
N PRO A 411 6.18 -4.35 7.92
CA PRO A 411 5.95 -3.19 7.06
C PRO A 411 6.15 -3.59 5.59
N ARG A 412 5.33 -3.02 4.71
CA ARG A 412 5.45 -3.23 3.27
C ARG A 412 6.75 -2.66 2.73
N SER A 413 7.12 -1.44 3.11
CA SER A 413 8.36 -0.78 2.73
C SER A 413 9.22 -0.51 3.96
N GLN A 414 10.48 -0.94 3.92
CA GLN A 414 11.46 -0.67 4.97
C GLN A 414 11.70 0.84 5.11
N LEU A 415 11.82 1.54 4.00
CA LEU A 415 12.05 2.98 3.95
C LEU A 415 10.94 3.78 4.65
N LEU A 416 9.67 3.35 4.51
CA LEU A 416 8.51 4.00 5.09
C LEU A 416 8.05 3.40 6.43
N SER A 417 8.71 2.37 6.92
CA SER A 417 8.30 1.62 8.12
C SER A 417 8.30 2.46 9.41
N PHE A 418 8.99 3.62 9.41
CA PHE A 418 8.90 4.57 10.52
C PHE A 418 7.49 5.13 10.71
N ILE A 419 6.68 5.23 9.66
CA ILE A 419 5.28 5.66 9.72
C ILE A 419 4.46 4.62 10.47
N ASP A 420 4.61 3.33 10.10
CA ASP A 420 3.94 2.22 10.78
C ASP A 420 4.36 2.11 12.24
N ASP A 421 5.66 2.28 12.53
CA ASP A 421 6.21 2.20 13.88
C ASP A 421 5.70 3.34 14.79
N LEU A 422 5.39 4.51 14.24
CA LEU A 422 4.83 5.65 14.98
C LEU A 422 3.30 5.63 15.08
N SER A 423 2.58 5.09 14.10
CA SER A 423 1.11 5.24 13.99
C SER A 423 0.34 3.92 13.85
N GLY A 424 0.96 2.85 13.35
CA GLY A 424 0.28 1.63 12.91
C GLY A 424 -0.06 0.61 14.02
N GLY A 425 0.29 0.86 15.28
CA GLY A 425 0.08 -0.10 16.36
C GLY A 425 -1.37 -0.22 16.84
N LEU A 426 -1.74 -1.42 17.30
CA LEU A 426 -3.04 -1.73 17.85
C LEU A 426 -3.03 -1.85 19.37
N ARG A 427 -3.98 -1.19 20.03
CA ARG A 427 -4.21 -1.33 21.47
C ARG A 427 -5.35 -2.30 21.69
N VAL A 428 -5.09 -3.36 22.44
CA VAL A 428 -6.07 -4.37 22.84
C VAL A 428 -6.33 -4.24 24.31
N ARG A 429 -7.61 -4.11 24.71
CA ARG A 429 -8.03 -3.93 26.10
C ARG A 429 -9.30 -4.69 26.40
N VAL A 430 -9.50 -5.06 27.66
CA VAL A 430 -10.78 -5.56 28.16
C VAL A 430 -11.58 -4.37 28.69
N ILE A 431 -12.75 -4.12 28.12
CA ILE A 431 -13.68 -3.06 28.55
C ILE A 431 -15.03 -3.71 28.78
N ASN A 432 -15.58 -3.57 29.98
CA ASN A 432 -16.86 -4.17 30.39
C ASN A 432 -16.93 -5.69 30.08
N GLY A 433 -15.83 -6.42 30.34
CA GLY A 433 -15.74 -7.85 30.14
C GLY A 433 -15.61 -8.30 28.67
N LYS A 434 -15.49 -7.36 27.73
CA LYS A 434 -15.30 -7.64 26.29
C LYS A 434 -13.91 -7.23 25.85
N LEU A 435 -13.30 -8.03 24.97
CA LEU A 435 -12.05 -7.64 24.32
C LEU A 435 -12.35 -6.56 23.28
N THR A 436 -11.51 -5.53 23.24
CA THR A 436 -11.64 -4.44 22.27
C THR A 436 -10.30 -4.17 21.59
N ARG A 437 -10.32 -3.76 20.32
CA ARG A 437 -9.14 -3.26 19.60
C ARG A 437 -9.33 -1.79 19.20
N SER A 438 -8.24 -1.05 19.14
CA SER A 438 -8.23 0.32 18.57
C SER A 438 -6.84 0.64 18.03
N GLY A 439 -6.73 1.52 17.03
CA GLY A 439 -5.48 2.22 16.77
C GLY A 439 -5.06 3.10 17.94
N LEU A 440 -3.87 3.70 17.89
CA LEU A 440 -3.33 4.54 18.97
C LEU A 440 -4.28 5.68 19.37
N PHE A 441 -4.96 6.27 18.41
CA PHE A 441 -5.89 7.41 18.58
C PHE A 441 -7.32 7.07 18.13
N GLY A 442 -7.59 5.79 17.78
CA GLY A 442 -8.88 5.32 17.29
C GLY A 442 -9.88 5.01 18.41
N LYS A 443 -11.17 4.94 18.05
CA LYS A 443 -12.23 4.46 18.96
C LYS A 443 -12.10 2.94 19.13
N PRO A 444 -12.38 2.41 20.34
CA PRO A 444 -12.41 0.98 20.57
C PRO A 444 -13.52 0.28 19.77
N GLU A 445 -13.19 -0.82 19.13
CA GLU A 445 -14.11 -1.74 18.47
C GLU A 445 -14.17 -3.04 19.26
N ASN A 446 -15.39 -3.57 19.50
CA ASN A 446 -15.56 -4.82 20.19
C ASN A 446 -15.13 -6.01 19.32
N LEU A 447 -14.42 -6.94 19.92
CA LEU A 447 -14.05 -8.23 19.35
C LEU A 447 -14.93 -9.33 19.97
N VAL A 448 -15.63 -10.07 19.12
CA VAL A 448 -16.47 -11.20 19.49
C VAL A 448 -15.66 -12.47 19.36
N PRO A 449 -15.44 -13.25 20.44
CA PRO A 449 -14.69 -14.50 20.35
C PRO A 449 -15.51 -15.55 19.59
N VAL A 450 -14.87 -16.24 18.65
CA VAL A 450 -15.46 -17.28 17.81
C VAL A 450 -14.67 -18.60 17.86
N GLY A 451 -13.56 -18.59 18.59
CA GLY A 451 -12.71 -19.75 18.83
C GLY A 451 -11.58 -19.38 19.80
N LYS A 452 -10.74 -20.35 20.14
CA LYS A 452 -9.57 -20.08 20.98
C LYS A 452 -8.64 -19.08 20.29
N ASN A 453 -8.50 -17.88 20.88
CA ASN A 453 -7.72 -16.75 20.35
C ASN A 453 -8.20 -16.21 18.99
N LEU A 454 -9.36 -16.64 18.48
CA LEU A 454 -9.96 -16.19 17.23
C LEU A 454 -11.13 -15.27 17.52
N PHE A 455 -11.14 -14.10 16.87
CA PHE A 455 -12.12 -13.06 17.10
C PHE A 455 -12.60 -12.45 15.78
N ARG A 456 -13.87 -12.07 15.73
CA ARG A 456 -14.45 -11.25 14.67
C ARG A 456 -14.91 -9.90 15.20
N GLY A 457 -15.08 -8.92 14.35
CA GLY A 457 -15.85 -7.73 14.67
C GLY A 457 -17.34 -8.04 14.87
N GLU A 458 -18.09 -7.12 15.46
CA GLU A 458 -19.52 -7.35 15.76
C GLU A 458 -20.36 -7.66 14.50
N LYS A 459 -20.02 -7.04 13.36
CA LYS A 459 -20.74 -7.17 12.09
C LYS A 459 -20.03 -8.08 11.07
N GLU A 460 -18.89 -8.63 11.42
CA GLU A 460 -18.11 -9.49 10.53
C GLU A 460 -18.65 -10.93 10.54
N PRO A 461 -18.61 -11.64 9.40
CA PRO A 461 -19.15 -12.99 9.27
C PRO A 461 -18.32 -14.03 10.01
N GLU A 462 -16.99 -13.89 10.02
CA GLU A 462 -16.07 -14.84 10.65
C GLU A 462 -14.84 -14.12 11.27
N ALA A 463 -13.91 -14.91 11.81
CA ALA A 463 -12.71 -14.39 12.47
C ALA A 463 -11.86 -13.57 11.52
N THR A 464 -11.61 -12.31 11.90
CA THR A 464 -10.71 -11.37 11.21
C THR A 464 -9.48 -11.03 12.05
N THR A 465 -9.43 -11.51 13.29
CA THR A 465 -8.36 -11.24 14.25
C THR A 465 -7.97 -12.51 14.97
N ILE A 466 -6.68 -12.76 15.09
CA ILE A 466 -6.13 -13.90 15.84
C ILE A 466 -4.93 -13.47 16.69
N PHE A 467 -4.82 -14.08 17.87
CA PHE A 467 -3.66 -13.98 18.75
C PHE A 467 -2.93 -15.33 18.82
N PHE A 468 -1.61 -15.32 18.73
CA PHE A 468 -0.80 -16.54 18.74
C PHE A 468 0.62 -16.27 19.26
N PRO A 469 1.30 -17.24 19.89
CA PRO A 469 2.70 -17.11 20.19
C PRO A 469 3.53 -17.25 18.90
N ASP A 470 4.56 -16.40 18.75
CA ASP A 470 5.59 -16.60 17.73
C ASP A 470 6.58 -17.70 18.14
N SER A 471 7.58 -17.98 17.28
CA SER A 471 8.61 -18.99 17.55
C SER A 471 9.51 -18.65 18.75
N ALA A 472 9.56 -17.40 19.20
CA ALA A 472 10.28 -16.94 20.36
C ALA A 472 9.41 -16.88 21.63
N GLY A 473 8.12 -17.23 21.52
CA GLY A 473 7.15 -17.16 22.61
C GLY A 473 6.53 -15.77 22.85
N ASN A 474 6.82 -14.78 22.00
CA ASN A 474 6.17 -13.49 22.08
C ASN A 474 4.73 -13.59 21.55
N MET A 475 3.82 -12.84 22.17
CA MET A 475 2.43 -12.80 21.68
C MET A 475 2.35 -11.96 20.40
N GLY A 476 1.97 -12.61 19.32
CA GLY A 476 1.66 -12.02 18.04
C GLY A 476 0.16 -11.77 17.87
N LEU A 477 -0.19 -10.83 17.03
CA LEU A 477 -1.54 -10.51 16.59
C LEU A 477 -1.55 -10.36 15.07
N SER A 478 -2.49 -11.01 14.41
CA SER A 478 -2.82 -10.69 13.01
C SER A 478 -4.28 -10.26 12.92
N SER A 479 -4.51 -9.21 12.15
CA SER A 479 -5.85 -8.62 12.03
C SER A 479 -6.07 -8.04 10.65
N GLN A 480 -7.27 -8.22 10.08
CA GLN A 480 -7.69 -7.50 8.88
C GLN A 480 -7.86 -6.02 9.22
N GLY A 481 -7.19 -5.16 8.46
CA GLY A 481 -7.30 -3.69 8.49
C GLY A 481 -7.77 -3.14 7.16
N MET A 482 -7.68 -1.82 6.98
CA MET A 482 -8.07 -1.15 5.71
C MET A 482 -7.14 -1.47 4.53
N GLU A 483 -5.90 -1.88 4.80
CA GLU A 483 -4.87 -2.18 3.80
C GLU A 483 -4.50 -3.68 3.75
N GLY A 484 -5.45 -4.56 4.13
CA GLY A 484 -5.22 -6.00 4.20
C GLY A 484 -4.89 -6.49 5.61
N PHE A 485 -4.06 -7.52 5.71
CA PHE A 485 -3.74 -8.17 6.99
C PHE A 485 -2.44 -7.63 7.58
N SER A 486 -2.52 -7.08 8.79
CA SER A 486 -1.37 -6.60 9.55
C SER A 486 -0.87 -7.68 10.50
N TYR A 487 0.44 -7.72 10.74
CA TYR A 487 1.08 -8.51 11.78
C TYR A 487 1.72 -7.57 12.81
N GLY A 488 1.39 -7.78 14.09
CA GLY A 488 1.97 -7.04 15.20
C GLY A 488 2.47 -7.94 16.32
N GLU A 489 3.47 -7.49 17.05
CA GLU A 489 3.99 -8.16 18.25
C GLU A 489 3.73 -7.32 19.48
N ARG A 490 3.45 -7.98 20.62
CA ARG A 490 3.25 -7.29 21.88
C ARG A 490 4.49 -6.48 22.25
N ALA A 491 4.30 -5.19 22.53
CA ALA A 491 5.36 -4.23 22.81
C ALA A 491 4.99 -3.29 23.96
N ASN A 492 5.99 -2.56 24.46
CA ASN A 492 5.76 -1.58 25.48
C ASN A 492 5.24 -0.26 24.87
N ILE A 493 3.98 0.04 25.08
CA ILE A 493 3.32 1.26 24.58
C ILE A 493 4.01 2.55 25.09
N ALA A 494 4.58 2.54 26.29
CA ALA A 494 5.24 3.73 26.84
C ALA A 494 6.46 4.14 26.00
N TRP A 495 7.15 3.15 25.41
CA TRP A 495 8.26 3.41 24.49
C TRP A 495 7.79 4.13 23.22
N THR A 496 6.70 3.69 22.61
CA THR A 496 6.11 4.34 21.44
C THR A 496 5.67 5.76 21.75
N TYR A 497 4.92 5.96 22.83
CA TYR A 497 4.50 7.31 23.24
C TYR A 497 5.67 8.22 23.60
N SER A 498 6.73 7.72 24.25
CA SER A 498 7.89 8.54 24.56
C SER A 498 8.63 9.03 23.31
N ARG A 499 8.74 8.19 22.27
CA ARG A 499 9.32 8.60 20.98
C ARG A 499 8.46 9.65 20.27
N ILE A 500 7.15 9.44 20.21
CA ILE A 500 6.21 10.42 19.64
C ILE A 500 6.30 11.75 20.41
N ALA A 501 6.26 11.71 21.73
CA ALA A 501 6.37 12.91 22.56
C ALA A 501 7.71 13.64 22.37
N LEU A 502 8.82 12.90 22.26
CA LEU A 502 10.13 13.48 22.01
C LEU A 502 10.17 14.16 20.63
N LEU A 503 9.66 13.50 19.58
CA LEU A 503 9.62 14.09 18.23
C LEU A 503 8.74 15.34 18.19
N LEU A 504 7.56 15.31 18.82
CA LEU A 504 6.69 16.49 18.94
C LEU A 504 7.36 17.64 19.68
N LEU A 505 8.05 17.35 20.79
CA LEU A 505 8.83 18.35 21.51
C LEU A 505 9.93 18.96 20.63
N CYS A 506 10.66 18.14 19.87
CA CYS A 506 11.67 18.61 18.94
C CYS A 506 11.06 19.52 17.87
N LEU A 507 9.95 19.15 17.27
CA LEU A 507 9.25 19.96 16.26
C LEU A 507 8.76 21.29 16.84
N LEU A 508 8.24 21.31 18.08
CA LEU A 508 7.84 22.54 18.77
C LEU A 508 9.03 23.44 19.07
N LEU A 509 10.16 22.89 19.50
CA LEU A 509 11.40 23.64 19.71
C LEU A 509 11.92 24.22 18.39
N MET A 510 11.92 23.45 17.32
CA MET A 510 12.29 23.93 15.98
C MET A 510 11.34 25.04 15.52
N ALA A 511 10.03 24.87 15.67
CA ALA A 511 9.02 25.87 15.32
C ALA A 511 9.19 27.18 16.13
N SER A 512 9.62 27.10 17.38
CA SER A 512 9.90 28.27 18.20
C SER A 512 10.98 29.18 17.61
N SER A 513 11.94 28.62 16.84
CA SER A 513 12.97 29.42 16.16
C SER A 513 12.38 30.36 15.10
N LEU A 514 11.27 29.99 14.45
CA LEU A 514 10.55 30.83 13.49
C LEU A 514 9.92 32.05 14.18
N LEU A 515 9.33 31.87 15.36
CA LEU A 515 8.77 32.98 16.15
C LEU A 515 9.88 33.95 16.57
N PHE A 516 11.02 33.44 17.02
CA PHE A 516 12.18 34.27 17.32
C PHE A 516 12.72 34.99 16.10
N ALA A 517 12.69 34.39 14.90
CA ALA A 517 13.09 35.05 13.67
C ALA A 517 12.26 36.30 13.39
N VAL A 518 10.94 36.25 13.60
CA VAL A 518 10.06 37.44 13.48
C VAL A 518 10.50 38.54 14.45
N VAL A 519 10.76 38.19 15.71
CA VAL A 519 11.27 39.15 16.71
C VAL A 519 12.60 39.76 16.29
N TRP A 520 13.52 38.99 15.68
CA TRP A 520 14.80 39.53 15.20
C TRP A 520 14.63 40.46 14.02
N ILE A 521 13.77 40.14 13.06
CA ILE A 521 13.46 41.01 11.92
C ILE A 521 12.91 42.34 12.41
N LEU A 522 11.92 42.33 13.32
CA LEU A 522 11.38 43.55 13.90
C LEU A 522 12.44 44.37 14.65
N ARG A 523 13.23 43.71 15.51
CA ARG A 523 14.33 44.41 16.21
C ARG A 523 15.37 44.97 15.25
N LYS A 524 15.67 44.29 14.14
CA LYS A 524 16.60 44.81 13.11
C LYS A 524 16.03 46.04 12.41
N LEU A 525 14.75 46.05 12.06
CA LEU A 525 14.06 47.16 11.42
C LEU A 525 14.05 48.43 12.31
N PHE A 526 13.86 48.23 13.63
CA PHE A 526 13.86 49.34 14.62
C PHE A 526 15.24 49.60 15.23
N GLY A 527 16.35 49.14 14.61
CA GLY A 527 17.72 49.44 15.06
C GLY A 527 18.18 48.70 16.34
N GLY A 528 17.34 47.83 16.95
CA GLY A 528 17.62 47.12 18.21
C GLY A 528 18.61 45.93 18.08
N MET A 529 19.22 45.73 16.91
CA MET A 529 20.23 44.69 16.67
C MET A 529 21.68 45.24 16.61
N LYS A 530 21.88 46.54 16.87
CA LYS A 530 23.24 47.15 16.94
C LYS A 530 23.98 46.55 18.14
N GLY A 531 25.18 45.96 17.89
CA GLY A 531 26.02 45.35 18.93
C GLY A 531 25.68 43.88 19.26
N VAL A 532 24.74 43.22 18.55
CA VAL A 532 24.50 41.78 18.72
C VAL A 532 25.65 40.99 18.12
N GLN A 533 26.44 40.33 18.98
CA GLN A 533 27.51 39.42 18.61
C GLN A 533 27.00 38.02 18.36
N HIS A 534 27.74 37.17 17.64
CA HIS A 534 27.47 35.75 17.40
C HIS A 534 26.08 35.43 16.82
N LEU A 535 25.63 36.22 15.85
CA LEU A 535 24.35 36.04 15.18
C LEU A 535 24.18 34.60 14.62
N ALA A 536 25.28 33.98 14.15
CA ALA A 536 25.31 32.63 13.60
C ALA A 536 24.75 31.57 14.58
N VAL A 537 24.98 31.73 15.90
CA VAL A 537 24.47 30.81 16.93
C VAL A 537 22.93 30.71 16.90
N ARG A 538 22.26 31.80 16.49
CA ARG A 538 20.79 31.85 16.37
C ARG A 538 20.32 31.52 14.97
N ALA A 539 21.08 31.99 13.97
CA ALA A 539 20.70 31.85 12.56
C ALA A 539 20.84 30.42 12.05
N ILE A 540 21.92 29.70 12.43
CA ILE A 540 22.14 28.34 11.90
C ILE A 540 21.05 27.34 12.31
N PRO A 541 20.61 27.24 13.61
CA PRO A 541 19.47 26.38 13.98
C PRO A 541 18.16 26.78 13.27
N LEU A 542 17.94 28.09 13.02
CA LEU A 542 16.80 28.56 12.22
C LEU A 542 16.91 28.07 10.77
N VAL A 543 18.09 28.20 10.12
CA VAL A 543 18.30 27.73 8.75
C VAL A 543 18.14 26.21 8.67
N ALA A 544 18.60 25.45 9.68
CA ALA A 544 18.34 24.02 9.79
C ALA A 544 16.83 23.73 9.83
N THR A 545 16.07 24.45 10.67
CA THR A 545 14.61 24.33 10.73
C THR A 545 13.95 24.63 9.36
N LEU A 546 14.38 25.70 8.69
CA LEU A 546 13.87 26.04 7.35
C LEU A 546 14.24 24.99 6.30
N SER A 547 15.44 24.39 6.39
CA SER A 547 15.85 23.26 5.54
C SER A 547 14.93 22.05 5.75
N PHE A 548 14.59 21.71 6.99
CA PHE A 548 13.65 20.64 7.28
C PHE A 548 12.24 20.94 6.75
N ILE A 549 11.75 22.16 6.91
CA ILE A 549 10.46 22.57 6.33
C ILE A 549 10.51 22.48 4.80
N GLY A 550 11.63 22.91 4.20
CA GLY A 550 11.86 22.76 2.76
C GLY A 550 11.86 21.31 2.30
N LEU A 551 12.45 20.39 3.09
CA LEU A 551 12.41 18.96 2.83
C LEU A 551 10.96 18.44 2.81
N VAL A 552 10.19 18.75 3.86
CA VAL A 552 8.76 18.37 3.94
C VAL A 552 7.97 18.94 2.76
N PHE A 553 8.20 20.22 2.42
CA PHE A 553 7.56 20.85 1.27
C PHE A 553 7.88 20.13 -0.05
N CYS A 554 9.16 19.76 -0.28
CA CYS A 554 9.55 19.02 -1.47
C CYS A 554 8.85 17.67 -1.58
N PHE A 555 8.69 16.93 -0.48
CA PHE A 555 7.91 15.69 -0.47
C PHE A 555 6.44 15.91 -0.83
N THR A 556 5.83 17.04 -0.45
CA THR A 556 4.43 17.34 -0.83
C THR A 556 4.26 17.71 -2.31
N ARG A 557 5.37 18.00 -3.00
CA ARG A 557 5.38 18.34 -4.43
C ARG A 557 5.84 17.19 -5.32
N LEU A 558 6.35 16.13 -4.69
CA LEU A 558 6.79 14.95 -5.40
C LEU A 558 5.57 14.23 -5.99
N GLY A 559 5.53 14.09 -7.31
CA GLY A 559 4.55 13.27 -8.03
C GLY A 559 5.12 11.89 -8.38
N GLY A 560 4.25 10.92 -8.70
CA GLY A 560 4.70 9.61 -9.18
C GLY A 560 5.62 9.70 -10.41
N ALA A 561 5.36 10.67 -11.29
CA ALA A 561 6.17 10.93 -12.49
C ALA A 561 7.58 11.48 -12.20
N ASP A 562 7.85 11.95 -10.98
CA ASP A 562 9.18 12.45 -10.56
C ASP A 562 10.09 11.32 -10.05
N THR A 563 9.50 10.24 -9.54
CA THR A 563 10.27 9.10 -8.99
C THR A 563 10.99 8.35 -10.12
N GLY A 564 12.23 7.92 -9.86
CA GLY A 564 13.10 7.33 -10.88
C GLY A 564 13.72 8.32 -11.87
N LYS A 565 13.50 9.62 -11.69
CA LYS A 565 14.07 10.69 -12.54
C LYS A 565 14.76 11.75 -11.71
N LEU A 566 15.83 12.33 -12.26
CA LEU A 566 16.45 13.53 -11.70
C LEU A 566 15.59 14.75 -12.06
N THR A 567 14.76 15.19 -11.14
CA THR A 567 13.92 16.38 -11.25
C THR A 567 14.34 17.44 -10.22
N VAL A 568 13.77 18.63 -10.30
CA VAL A 568 14.00 19.67 -9.29
C VAL A 568 13.60 19.19 -7.89
N TRP A 569 12.51 18.42 -7.79
CA TRP A 569 11.98 17.93 -6.52
C TRP A 569 12.85 16.83 -5.93
N THR A 570 13.24 15.82 -6.72
CA THR A 570 14.09 14.72 -6.25
C THR A 570 15.48 15.22 -5.87
N PHE A 571 16.07 16.14 -6.65
CA PHE A 571 17.35 16.75 -6.31
C PHE A 571 17.26 17.65 -5.07
N ALA A 572 16.16 18.39 -4.90
CA ALA A 572 15.94 19.21 -3.71
C ALA A 572 15.81 18.34 -2.45
N ILE A 573 15.08 17.21 -2.50
CA ILE A 573 14.98 16.25 -1.39
C ILE A 573 16.36 15.73 -1.01
N PHE A 574 17.15 15.24 -1.97
CA PHE A 574 18.52 14.79 -1.73
C PHE A 574 19.36 15.87 -1.04
N THR A 575 19.34 17.08 -1.59
CA THR A 575 20.11 18.21 -1.04
C THR A 575 19.68 18.53 0.38
N GLN A 576 18.37 18.59 0.66
CA GLN A 576 17.85 18.90 2.00
C GLN A 576 18.13 17.79 3.01
N THR A 577 18.09 16.52 2.60
CA THR A 577 18.43 15.39 3.49
C THR A 577 19.90 15.37 3.91
N ILE A 578 20.79 16.04 3.19
CA ILE A 578 22.21 16.25 3.55
C ILE A 578 22.39 17.57 4.30
N LEU A 579 21.80 18.66 3.80
CA LEU A 579 21.98 20.01 4.32
C LEU A 579 21.44 20.13 5.76
N PHE A 580 20.26 19.56 6.04
CA PHE A 580 19.66 19.61 7.37
C PHE A 580 20.55 18.99 8.46
N PRO A 581 21.08 17.75 8.33
CA PRO A 581 22.05 17.18 9.27
C PRO A 581 23.30 18.03 9.47
N LEU A 582 23.90 18.52 8.38
CA LEU A 582 25.10 19.35 8.46
C LEU A 582 24.85 20.65 9.23
N LEU A 583 23.74 21.34 8.95
CA LEU A 583 23.35 22.56 9.66
C LEU A 583 23.01 22.28 11.12
N SER A 584 22.38 21.13 11.43
CA SER A 584 22.05 20.71 12.79
C SER A 584 23.30 20.52 13.64
N LEU A 585 24.27 19.77 13.13
CA LEU A 585 25.56 19.54 13.81
C LEU A 585 26.37 20.83 13.95
N TYR A 586 26.44 21.64 12.89
CA TYR A 586 27.15 22.93 12.93
C TYR A 586 26.49 23.91 13.90
N GLY A 587 25.15 23.98 13.92
CA GLY A 587 24.41 24.81 14.87
C GLY A 587 24.66 24.41 16.33
N LEU A 588 24.69 23.10 16.61
CA LEU A 588 25.03 22.59 17.94
C LEU A 588 26.47 22.96 18.34
N LEU A 589 27.42 22.76 17.42
CA LEU A 589 28.83 23.11 17.64
C LEU A 589 29.01 24.59 18.00
N LEU A 590 28.34 25.48 17.26
CA LEU A 590 28.39 26.93 17.52
C LEU A 590 27.74 27.27 18.87
N ALA A 591 26.59 26.70 19.21
CA ALA A 591 25.89 26.96 20.45
C ALA A 591 26.67 26.51 21.70
N VAL A 592 27.47 25.44 21.57
CA VAL A 592 28.35 24.94 22.63
C VAL A 592 29.61 25.80 22.77
N ARG A 593 30.26 26.19 21.65
CA ARG A 593 31.55 26.86 21.63
C ARG A 593 31.51 28.36 21.93
N VAL A 594 30.35 29.02 21.78
CA VAL A 594 30.24 30.45 22.02
C VAL A 594 30.52 30.78 23.50
N PRO A 595 31.36 31.80 23.81
CA PRO A 595 31.62 32.21 25.19
C PRO A 595 30.35 32.67 25.92
N LYS A 596 30.23 32.30 27.19
CA LYS A 596 29.00 32.57 28.00
C LYS A 596 28.72 34.04 28.18
N ASN A 597 29.77 34.87 28.24
CA ASN A 597 29.74 36.31 28.48
C ASN A 597 29.47 37.13 27.20
N GLU A 598 29.51 36.54 26.02
CA GLU A 598 29.35 37.22 24.73
C GLU A 598 27.95 37.11 24.12
N ILE A 599 27.07 36.28 24.72
CA ILE A 599 25.72 36.10 24.26
C ILE A 599 24.74 36.08 25.44
N HIS A 600 23.56 36.68 25.26
CA HIS A 600 22.51 36.65 26.28
C HIS A 600 22.11 35.22 26.62
N THR A 601 22.09 34.86 27.90
CA THR A 601 21.87 33.51 28.43
C THR A 601 20.61 32.83 27.84
N GLY A 602 19.48 33.54 27.81
CA GLY A 602 18.23 33.03 27.24
C GLY A 602 18.33 32.69 25.76
N ALA A 603 19.05 33.53 24.99
CA ALA A 603 19.26 33.27 23.56
C ALA A 603 20.18 32.06 23.31
N ARG A 604 21.21 31.90 24.15
CA ARG A 604 22.10 30.73 24.10
C ARG A 604 21.35 29.44 24.43
N ILE A 605 20.60 29.42 25.54
CA ILE A 605 19.82 28.23 25.94
C ILE A 605 18.81 27.88 24.85
N HIS A 606 18.07 28.86 24.32
CA HIS A 606 17.11 28.61 23.24
C HIS A 606 17.79 28.04 21.99
N SER A 607 18.89 28.65 21.53
CA SER A 607 19.62 28.17 20.35
C SER A 607 20.18 26.75 20.56
N LEU A 608 20.67 26.45 21.78
CA LEU A 608 21.14 25.13 22.14
C LEU A 608 20.00 24.10 22.11
N LEU A 609 18.84 24.42 22.67
CA LEU A 609 17.66 23.53 22.66
C LEU A 609 17.15 23.27 21.24
N VAL A 610 17.09 24.30 20.39
CA VAL A 610 16.72 24.14 18.98
C VAL A 610 17.74 23.28 18.22
N ALA A 611 19.05 23.55 18.41
CA ALA A 611 20.09 22.75 17.77
C ALA A 611 20.08 21.29 18.22
N LEU A 612 19.85 21.02 19.50
CA LEU A 612 19.68 19.68 20.03
C LEU A 612 18.45 18.99 19.42
N ALA A 613 17.32 19.70 19.32
CA ALA A 613 16.11 19.19 18.69
C ALA A 613 16.37 18.81 17.22
N CYS A 614 17.06 19.69 16.46
CA CYS A 614 17.46 19.38 15.08
C CYS A 614 18.37 18.14 15.02
N CYS A 615 19.32 17.97 15.95
CA CYS A 615 20.18 16.79 16.02
C CYS A 615 19.40 15.51 16.35
N VAL A 616 18.41 15.57 17.24
CA VAL A 616 17.53 14.42 17.53
C VAL A 616 16.75 14.01 16.28
N VAL A 617 16.17 14.96 15.55
CA VAL A 617 15.50 14.69 14.27
C VAL A 617 16.50 14.16 13.24
N THR A 618 17.73 14.67 13.21
CA THR A 618 18.81 14.12 12.34
C THR A 618 19.10 12.65 12.64
N VAL A 619 19.22 12.28 13.93
CA VAL A 619 19.44 10.89 14.34
C VAL A 619 18.23 10.04 13.92
N PHE A 620 17.01 10.56 14.10
CA PHE A 620 15.79 9.86 13.69
C PHE A 620 15.79 9.58 12.17
N ILE A 621 15.95 10.59 11.31
CA ILE A 621 15.98 10.38 9.85
C ILE A 621 17.18 9.51 9.42
N GLY A 622 18.31 9.61 10.12
CA GLY A 622 19.49 8.77 9.87
C GLY A 622 19.28 7.29 10.21
N SER A 623 18.54 7.01 11.30
CA SER A 623 18.20 5.63 11.69
C SER A 623 17.27 4.92 10.69
N TRP A 624 16.62 5.67 9.82
CA TRP A 624 15.75 5.20 8.75
C TRP A 624 16.37 5.34 7.34
N HIS A 625 17.70 5.51 7.26
CA HIS A 625 18.45 5.63 6.01
C HIS A 625 17.98 6.76 5.07
N LEU A 626 17.33 7.80 5.60
CA LEU A 626 16.79 8.91 4.81
C LEU A 626 17.83 10.01 4.49
N ILE A 627 19.07 9.91 5.03
CA ILE A 627 20.14 10.89 4.74
C ILE A 627 20.78 10.56 3.39
N GLY A 628 20.78 11.53 2.48
CA GLY A 628 21.29 11.32 1.13
C GLY A 628 20.35 10.53 0.22
N LEU A 629 19.04 10.56 0.51
CA LEU A 629 18.01 9.83 -0.22
C LEU A 629 17.98 10.23 -1.71
N ARG A 630 18.31 9.29 -2.58
CA ARG A 630 18.31 9.45 -4.04
C ARG A 630 17.08 8.79 -4.65
N LEU A 631 16.04 9.57 -4.93
CA LEU A 631 14.79 9.07 -5.52
C LEU A 631 14.84 8.91 -7.05
N TRP A 632 16.00 9.18 -7.69
CA TRP A 632 16.20 9.07 -9.15
C TRP A 632 17.11 7.92 -9.55
N ALA A 633 17.71 7.25 -8.61
CA ALA A 633 18.61 6.13 -8.83
C ALA A 633 18.47 5.12 -7.67
N PRO A 634 18.53 3.84 -7.96
CA PRO A 634 18.57 2.81 -6.94
C PRO A 634 19.82 2.92 -6.07
#